data_70bd66f02ce17d4c6159de73b6978a99
#
_entry.id   70bd66f02ce17d4c6159de73b6978a99
#
_cell.length_a   1.000
_cell.length_b   1.000
_cell.length_c   1.000
_cell.angle_alpha   90.00
_cell.angle_beta   90.00
_cell.angle_gamma   90.00
#
_symmetry.space_group_name_H-M   'P 1'
#
loop_
_entity.id
_entity.type
_entity.pdbx_description
1 polymer ?
#
loop_
_entity_poly.entity_id
_entity_poly.type
_entity_poly.pdbx_seq_one_letter_code
_entity_poly.pdbx_strand_id
1 'polypeptide(L)'
;MRILAIIFIVIFSSPSLCATSLSERLRDAASSQAAAEKNIEAQHTQATDQLSTEDYLVLSESYQTLNNRDAALDAASKAEQSAVTPYLKALSFYHKAQIHGIYYQNAEMAIQQLVAAEQILSNAEDKTSQLLLNDVLHSFASAYNLRGQLAQGLTYAERSLKLARQLNEPARELNALIIGGRLALQNNQYQQAFYYLQQGVTLASKLEDNESLASLHFRLGMAFRKLDLHPEALEHFQQAAERYRALDRQSNYAYTLIYLAETYLEEPVQTDKAERLLQEARLIAEQQQHVLRMALVNYSLGRVALLREQYPAAEQFYQQALQQFRQVNSATYSLEAALALVRLHYQQQQYPAATALLNELSPNIAEAATYLQLRFYTSAALLAAAKGDWQQAYLAQEKATTLNQQELTEHLQQQMAQLKGSLTQSSDQTDVREEVLALQQQLSAAESRQLLLQLLLVGLIFTAFVIWQLYRRQLPAGPLPSQTELTPRQWSQFRDKVKQQTANTPLNLLLLLPRDRTALQQRFGRKIINTLLLQVRQELDLPEVSACYSGSEMLWLATPTAHADELMQKAQQLLQQKLTALGAEPRIICSNLPLTTLLGEHWQKDDLSALPEIIWFGWHLASDLPLDVPIWQLEVQASHPRPCEWQAENLRTDMLNACKLGELQLWLNGQELKARL
;
A
#
# COMPACT_ATOMS: atom_id res chain seq x y z
N MET A 1 14.56 25.75 -11.79
CA MET A 1 13.10 26.00 -11.84
C MET A 1 12.69 27.24 -12.67
N ARG A 2 13.59 27.76 -13.56
CA ARG A 2 13.31 28.95 -14.39
C ARG A 2 12.89 28.64 -15.85
N ILE A 3 12.50 27.42 -16.18
CA ILE A 3 12.40 26.94 -17.58
C ILE A 3 10.96 26.89 -18.12
N LEU A 4 9.95 27.26 -17.34
CA LEU A 4 8.54 27.18 -17.78
C LEU A 4 7.93 28.50 -18.28
N ALA A 5 8.70 29.59 -18.31
CA ALA A 5 8.16 30.89 -18.67
C ALA A 5 8.53 31.40 -20.08
N ILE A 6 9.31 30.67 -20.88
CA ILE A 6 9.86 31.22 -22.14
C ILE A 6 9.29 30.53 -23.39
N ILE A 7 8.08 30.09 -23.40
CA ILE A 7 7.47 29.66 -24.66
C ILE A 7 6.12 30.34 -24.76
N PHE A 8 6.11 31.56 -25.27
CA PHE A 8 4.93 32.07 -25.92
C PHE A 8 5.16 33.38 -26.67
N ILE A 9 4.82 33.31 -27.88
CA ILE A 9 4.32 34.28 -28.87
C ILE A 9 5.19 34.35 -30.15
N VAL A 10 4.77 33.66 -31.16
CA VAL A 10 5.10 34.02 -32.55
C VAL A 10 3.80 34.51 -33.19
N ILE A 11 3.69 35.79 -33.47
CA ILE A 11 2.68 36.33 -34.36
C ILE A 11 3.39 37.15 -35.43
N PHE A 12 3.21 36.78 -36.70
CA PHE A 12 3.56 37.61 -37.84
C PHE A 12 2.60 38.80 -37.95
N SER A 13 3.13 40.01 -37.94
CA SER A 13 2.41 41.17 -38.47
C SER A 13 3.37 42.12 -39.20
N SER A 14 2.91 42.63 -40.32
CA SER A 14 3.52 43.59 -41.22
C SER A 14 4.05 44.86 -40.53
N PRO A 15 5.09 45.52 -41.06
CA PRO A 15 5.72 46.68 -40.39
C PRO A 15 4.85 47.93 -40.61
N SER A 16 4.17 48.36 -39.55
CA SER A 16 3.75 49.74 -39.38
C SER A 16 4.46 50.34 -38.22
N LEU A 17 5.19 51.46 -38.45
CA LEU A 17 5.79 52.28 -37.38
C LEU A 17 4.67 52.65 -36.39
N CYS A 18 4.72 52.11 -35.19
CA CYS A 18 4.27 52.74 -33.93
C CYS A 18 4.22 51.72 -32.81
N ALA A 19 4.73 52.09 -31.65
CA ALA A 19 4.59 51.46 -30.32
C ALA A 19 4.63 49.92 -30.32
N THR A 20 5.70 49.35 -29.83
CA THR A 20 5.82 47.91 -29.55
C THR A 20 4.59 47.46 -28.78
N SER A 21 3.91 46.41 -29.28
CA SER A 21 2.71 45.89 -28.60
C SER A 21 3.02 45.47 -27.16
N LEU A 22 2.03 45.51 -26.26
CA LEU A 22 2.22 45.04 -24.88
C LEU A 22 2.85 43.63 -24.86
N SER A 23 2.41 42.73 -25.73
CA SER A 23 2.95 41.39 -25.84
C SER A 23 4.44 41.34 -26.25
N GLU A 24 4.91 42.26 -27.08
CA GLU A 24 6.34 42.38 -27.41
C GLU A 24 7.16 42.96 -26.26
N ARG A 25 6.61 43.92 -25.55
CA ARG A 25 7.24 44.52 -24.34
C ARG A 25 7.38 43.53 -23.23
N LEU A 26 6.37 42.72 -22.96
CA LEU A 26 6.40 41.63 -22.00
C LEU A 26 7.42 40.53 -22.36
N ARG A 27 7.48 40.17 -23.67
CA ARG A 27 8.47 39.22 -24.17
C ARG A 27 9.89 39.76 -24.03
N ASP A 28 10.13 41.00 -24.35
CA ASP A 28 11.43 41.64 -24.15
C ASP A 28 11.84 41.62 -22.68
N ALA A 29 10.94 42.00 -21.79
CA ALA A 29 11.17 41.99 -20.32
C ALA A 29 11.52 40.57 -19.79
N ALA A 30 10.96 39.52 -20.38
CA ALA A 30 11.22 38.12 -20.02
C ALA A 30 12.49 37.56 -20.70
N SER A 31 13.04 38.21 -21.73
CA SER A 31 14.07 37.64 -22.62
C SER A 31 15.45 37.49 -21.93
N SER A 32 15.88 38.43 -21.11
CA SER A 32 17.16 38.42 -20.42
C SER A 32 17.17 39.34 -19.21
N GLN A 33 18.13 39.14 -18.30
CA GLN A 33 18.34 40.04 -17.14
C GLN A 33 18.67 41.47 -17.60
N ALA A 34 19.51 41.66 -18.62
CA ALA A 34 19.87 42.95 -19.16
C ALA A 34 18.66 43.67 -19.76
N ALA A 35 17.75 42.97 -20.46
CA ALA A 35 16.53 43.57 -20.98
C ALA A 35 15.57 43.97 -19.84
N ALA A 36 15.45 43.13 -18.79
CA ALA A 36 14.67 43.47 -17.61
C ALA A 36 15.18 44.68 -16.87
N GLU A 37 16.51 44.79 -16.65
CA GLU A 37 17.15 45.96 -16.02
C GLU A 37 16.90 47.21 -16.84
N LYS A 38 17.10 47.17 -18.14
CA LYS A 38 16.84 48.29 -19.05
C LYS A 38 15.36 48.75 -19.01
N ASN A 39 14.41 47.81 -18.95
CA ASN A 39 13.00 48.16 -18.86
C ASN A 39 12.68 48.84 -17.51
N ILE A 40 13.29 48.39 -16.40
CA ILE A 40 13.14 49.00 -15.09
C ILE A 40 13.74 50.43 -15.09
N GLU A 41 14.95 50.62 -15.62
CA GLU A 41 15.59 51.96 -15.70
C GLU A 41 14.76 52.93 -16.55
N ALA A 42 14.26 52.48 -17.70
CA ALA A 42 13.44 53.28 -18.60
C ALA A 42 12.15 53.79 -17.91
N GLN A 43 11.58 53.00 -17.02
CA GLN A 43 10.34 53.39 -16.33
C GLN A 43 10.60 54.17 -15.03
N HIS A 44 11.75 53.97 -14.38
CA HIS A 44 12.15 54.80 -13.24
C HIS A 44 12.49 56.27 -13.62
N THR A 45 12.76 56.53 -14.89
CA THR A 45 12.96 57.92 -15.41
C THR A 45 11.64 58.67 -15.60
N GLN A 46 10.50 57.98 -15.56
CA GLN A 46 9.16 58.56 -15.63
C GLN A 46 8.62 58.84 -14.21
N ALA A 47 7.83 59.92 -14.07
CA ALA A 47 7.18 60.17 -12.79
C ALA A 47 6.18 59.04 -12.49
N THR A 48 6.13 58.53 -11.27
CA THR A 48 5.32 57.37 -10.84
C THR A 48 3.83 57.52 -11.15
N ASP A 49 3.33 58.78 -11.16
CA ASP A 49 1.92 59.11 -11.48
C ASP A 49 1.61 59.07 -12.99
N GLN A 50 2.60 58.81 -13.83
CA GLN A 50 2.46 58.76 -15.29
C GLN A 50 2.54 57.34 -15.86
N LEU A 51 2.81 56.31 -15.02
CA LEU A 51 2.91 54.93 -15.47
C LEU A 51 1.54 54.38 -15.79
N SER A 52 1.39 53.81 -16.96
CA SER A 52 0.17 53.10 -17.39
C SER A 52 0.08 51.71 -16.75
N THR A 53 -1.09 51.10 -16.82
CA THR A 53 -1.30 49.65 -16.45
C THR A 53 -0.32 48.75 -17.20
N GLU A 54 -0.07 49.02 -18.48
CA GLU A 54 0.87 48.22 -19.29
C GLU A 54 2.31 48.37 -18.79
N ASP A 55 2.73 49.57 -18.34
CA ASP A 55 4.06 49.81 -17.79
C ASP A 55 4.25 49.03 -16.49
N TYR A 56 3.24 49.02 -15.60
CA TYR A 56 3.27 48.21 -14.40
C TYR A 56 3.33 46.71 -14.68
N LEU A 57 2.66 46.19 -15.74
CA LEU A 57 2.76 44.79 -16.17
C LEU A 57 4.17 44.45 -16.65
N VAL A 58 4.78 45.32 -17.47
CA VAL A 58 6.17 45.17 -17.92
C VAL A 58 7.15 45.21 -16.75
N LEU A 59 6.94 46.11 -15.78
CA LEU A 59 7.73 46.11 -14.54
C LEU A 59 7.59 44.83 -13.75
N SER A 60 6.37 44.35 -13.61
CA SER A 60 6.11 43.08 -12.93
C SER A 60 6.88 41.92 -13.59
N GLU A 61 6.85 41.82 -14.92
CA GLU A 61 7.59 40.80 -15.66
C GLU A 61 9.10 40.95 -15.52
N SER A 62 9.61 42.21 -15.63
CA SER A 62 11.03 42.49 -15.44
C SER A 62 11.53 42.09 -14.05
N TYR A 63 10.78 42.43 -12.99
CA TYR A 63 11.12 42.00 -11.64
C TYR A 63 11.05 40.48 -11.44
N GLN A 64 10.12 39.80 -12.10
CA GLN A 64 10.08 38.34 -12.11
C GLN A 64 11.37 37.77 -12.74
N THR A 65 11.81 38.31 -13.87
CA THR A 65 13.03 37.89 -14.58
C THR A 65 14.26 38.08 -13.70
N LEU A 66 14.31 39.13 -12.89
CA LEU A 66 15.36 39.41 -11.91
C LEU A 66 15.18 38.67 -10.57
N ASN A 67 14.15 37.84 -10.44
CA ASN A 67 13.81 37.10 -9.22
C ASN A 67 13.51 38.00 -8.00
N ASN A 68 13.07 39.23 -8.23
CA ASN A 68 12.61 40.17 -7.19
C ASN A 68 11.09 40.02 -7.01
N ARG A 69 10.69 39.02 -6.25
CA ARG A 69 9.29 38.60 -6.11
C ARG A 69 8.40 39.68 -5.48
N ASP A 70 8.94 40.45 -4.51
CA ASP A 70 8.14 41.43 -3.77
C ASP A 70 7.86 42.67 -4.64
N ALA A 71 8.85 43.14 -5.40
CA ALA A 71 8.67 44.21 -6.35
C ALA A 71 7.77 43.78 -7.54
N ALA A 72 7.90 42.55 -7.98
CA ALA A 72 7.01 41.96 -9.01
C ALA A 72 5.54 41.97 -8.59
N LEU A 73 5.26 41.58 -7.33
CA LEU A 73 3.90 41.54 -6.79
C LEU A 73 3.33 42.93 -6.56
N ASP A 74 4.14 43.88 -6.11
CA ASP A 74 3.76 45.30 -5.96
C ASP A 74 3.38 45.89 -7.32
N ALA A 75 4.22 45.70 -8.34
CA ALA A 75 3.95 46.15 -9.70
C ALA A 75 2.69 45.55 -10.29
N ALA A 76 2.48 44.21 -10.14
CA ALA A 76 1.24 43.54 -10.57
C ALA A 76 0.00 44.10 -9.85
N SER A 77 0.13 44.44 -8.55
CA SER A 77 -0.97 45.01 -7.78
C SER A 77 -1.31 46.43 -8.21
N LYS A 78 -0.31 47.24 -8.56
CA LYS A 78 -0.51 48.58 -9.14
C LYS A 78 -1.15 48.49 -10.54
N ALA A 79 -0.74 47.50 -11.35
CA ALA A 79 -1.38 47.21 -12.63
C ALA A 79 -2.88 46.85 -12.46
N GLU A 80 -3.23 46.04 -11.47
CA GLU A 80 -4.63 45.71 -11.16
C GLU A 80 -5.45 46.94 -10.80
N GLN A 81 -4.90 47.83 -9.94
CA GLN A 81 -5.57 49.05 -9.48
C GLN A 81 -5.77 50.06 -10.58
N SER A 82 -4.82 50.19 -11.51
CA SER A 82 -4.87 51.11 -12.63
C SER A 82 -5.54 50.55 -13.89
N ALA A 83 -5.98 49.26 -13.87
CA ALA A 83 -6.51 48.59 -15.03
C ALA A 83 -7.79 49.25 -15.58
N VAL A 84 -7.71 49.72 -16.84
CA VAL A 84 -8.81 50.41 -17.50
C VAL A 84 -9.68 49.50 -18.35
N THR A 85 -9.20 48.28 -18.68
CA THR A 85 -9.95 47.29 -19.43
C THR A 85 -10.07 45.98 -18.66
N PRO A 86 -11.15 45.17 -18.95
CA PRO A 86 -11.28 43.84 -18.35
C PRO A 86 -10.09 42.94 -18.66
N TYR A 87 -9.55 42.99 -19.90
CA TYR A 87 -8.38 42.24 -20.30
C TYR A 87 -7.14 42.56 -19.46
N LEU A 88 -6.79 43.87 -19.27
CA LEU A 88 -5.65 44.30 -18.50
C LEU A 88 -5.82 43.89 -17.01
N LYS A 89 -7.04 43.95 -16.51
CA LYS A 89 -7.34 43.54 -15.13
C LYS A 89 -7.14 42.00 -14.97
N ALA A 90 -7.63 41.20 -15.91
CA ALA A 90 -7.43 39.75 -15.90
C ALA A 90 -5.94 39.39 -16.04
N LEU A 91 -5.20 40.12 -16.88
CA LEU A 91 -3.76 39.94 -17.05
C LEU A 91 -2.99 40.24 -15.75
N SER A 92 -3.40 41.29 -15.03
CA SER A 92 -2.81 41.64 -13.72
C SER A 92 -3.03 40.52 -12.69
N PHE A 93 -4.22 39.94 -12.63
CA PHE A 93 -4.49 38.76 -11.79
C PHE A 93 -3.66 37.56 -12.20
N TYR A 94 -3.50 37.33 -13.49
CA TYR A 94 -2.66 36.25 -14.04
C TYR A 94 -1.19 36.41 -13.60
N HIS A 95 -0.59 37.60 -13.70
CA HIS A 95 0.76 37.89 -13.22
C HIS A 95 0.89 37.62 -11.71
N LYS A 96 -0.08 38.09 -10.91
CA LYS A 96 -0.11 37.83 -9.46
C LYS A 96 -0.16 36.32 -9.17
N ALA A 97 -0.96 35.58 -9.91
CA ALA A 97 -1.06 34.13 -9.78
C ALA A 97 0.27 33.43 -10.07
N GLN A 98 0.97 33.83 -11.14
CA GLN A 98 2.29 33.31 -11.48
C GLN A 98 3.30 33.60 -10.35
N ILE A 99 3.31 34.82 -9.82
CA ILE A 99 4.20 35.21 -8.73
C ILE A 99 3.93 34.36 -7.47
N HIS A 100 2.67 34.22 -7.08
CA HIS A 100 2.31 33.38 -5.93
C HIS A 100 2.67 31.92 -6.15
N GLY A 101 2.41 31.35 -7.33
CA GLY A 101 2.67 29.94 -7.62
C GLY A 101 4.15 29.62 -7.75
N ILE A 102 4.92 30.45 -8.47
CA ILE A 102 6.31 30.16 -8.82
C ILE A 102 7.28 30.58 -7.72
N TYR A 103 7.15 31.81 -7.21
CA TYR A 103 8.14 32.40 -6.30
C TYR A 103 7.81 32.23 -4.83
N TYR A 104 6.51 32.29 -4.47
CA TYR A 104 6.08 32.06 -3.09
C TYR A 104 5.68 30.62 -2.80
N GLN A 105 5.55 29.77 -3.84
CA GLN A 105 5.07 28.38 -3.72
C GLN A 105 3.71 28.28 -3.01
N ASN A 106 2.89 29.33 -3.14
CA ASN A 106 1.58 29.44 -2.51
C ASN A 106 0.47 29.13 -3.52
N ALA A 107 0.10 27.84 -3.60
CA ALA A 107 -0.93 27.38 -4.50
C ALA A 107 -2.30 28.00 -4.23
N GLU A 108 -2.65 28.22 -2.95
CA GLU A 108 -3.94 28.80 -2.57
C GLU A 108 -4.14 30.19 -3.10
N MET A 109 -3.15 31.05 -2.87
CA MET A 109 -3.18 32.43 -3.39
C MET A 109 -3.14 32.46 -4.92
N ALA A 110 -2.34 31.58 -5.55
CA ALA A 110 -2.33 31.45 -7.00
C ALA A 110 -3.71 31.11 -7.56
N ILE A 111 -4.37 30.07 -7.01
CA ILE A 111 -5.72 29.66 -7.41
C ILE A 111 -6.72 30.80 -7.22
N GLN A 112 -6.66 31.54 -6.11
CA GLN A 112 -7.57 32.66 -5.88
C GLN A 112 -7.44 33.74 -6.96
N GLN A 113 -6.21 34.09 -7.35
CA GLN A 113 -5.99 35.08 -8.44
C GLN A 113 -6.44 34.55 -9.80
N LEU A 114 -6.22 33.26 -10.07
CA LEU A 114 -6.68 32.61 -11.31
C LEU A 114 -8.21 32.60 -11.42
N VAL A 115 -8.92 32.35 -10.32
CA VAL A 115 -10.40 32.42 -10.29
C VAL A 115 -10.88 33.84 -10.67
N ALA A 116 -10.26 34.88 -10.14
CA ALA A 116 -10.60 36.26 -10.49
C ALA A 116 -10.35 36.55 -11.99
N ALA A 117 -9.22 36.06 -12.54
CA ALA A 117 -8.93 36.19 -13.97
C ALA A 117 -9.94 35.41 -14.84
N GLU A 118 -10.25 34.16 -14.49
CA GLU A 118 -11.19 33.31 -15.23
C GLU A 118 -12.60 33.94 -15.26
N GLN A 119 -13.09 34.47 -14.13
CA GLN A 119 -14.39 35.12 -14.05
C GLN A 119 -14.53 36.29 -15.04
N ILE A 120 -13.47 37.08 -15.23
CA ILE A 120 -13.47 38.19 -16.16
C ILE A 120 -13.43 37.69 -17.62
N LEU A 121 -12.67 36.64 -17.90
CA LEU A 121 -12.42 36.14 -19.24
C LEU A 121 -13.48 35.16 -19.75
N SER A 122 -14.32 34.62 -18.88
CA SER A 122 -15.27 33.52 -19.21
C SER A 122 -16.25 33.86 -20.31
N ASN A 123 -16.63 35.13 -20.46
CA ASN A 123 -17.57 35.60 -21.45
C ASN A 123 -16.92 36.43 -22.61
N ALA A 124 -15.59 36.46 -22.63
CA ALA A 124 -14.86 37.19 -23.65
C ALA A 124 -14.80 36.35 -24.98
N GLU A 125 -15.19 36.95 -26.08
CA GLU A 125 -15.19 36.27 -27.38
C GLU A 125 -13.98 36.64 -28.27
N ASP A 126 -13.28 37.71 -27.91
CA ASP A 126 -12.11 38.16 -28.67
C ASP A 126 -10.93 37.17 -28.48
N LYS A 127 -10.15 37.01 -29.59
CA LYS A 127 -9.04 36.04 -29.62
C LYS A 127 -8.01 36.30 -28.51
N THR A 128 -7.69 37.57 -28.23
CA THR A 128 -6.66 37.94 -27.22
C THR A 128 -7.06 37.51 -25.81
N SER A 129 -8.31 37.77 -25.43
CA SER A 129 -8.86 37.34 -24.16
C SER A 129 -8.97 35.79 -24.05
N GLN A 130 -9.33 35.12 -25.15
CA GLN A 130 -9.38 33.66 -25.22
C GLN A 130 -7.98 33.01 -25.07
N LEU A 131 -6.94 33.64 -25.65
CA LEU A 131 -5.56 33.21 -25.47
C LEU A 131 -5.12 33.34 -24.02
N LEU A 132 -5.44 34.46 -23.35
CA LEU A 132 -5.16 34.65 -21.93
C LEU A 132 -5.95 33.66 -21.09
N LEU A 133 -7.20 33.37 -21.43
CA LEU A 133 -7.98 32.34 -20.73
C LEU A 133 -7.31 30.96 -20.80
N ASN A 134 -6.74 30.62 -21.97
CA ASN A 134 -5.98 29.37 -22.11
C ASN A 134 -4.77 29.33 -21.17
N ASP A 135 -4.02 30.43 -21.08
CA ASP A 135 -2.86 30.55 -20.21
C ASP A 135 -3.28 30.49 -18.70
N VAL A 136 -4.42 31.07 -18.37
CA VAL A 136 -5.04 30.95 -17.02
C VAL A 136 -5.43 29.49 -16.72
N LEU A 137 -6.07 28.79 -17.65
CA LEU A 137 -6.44 27.37 -17.46
C LEU A 137 -5.20 26.47 -17.30
N HIS A 138 -4.14 26.71 -18.07
CA HIS A 138 -2.86 26.02 -17.92
C HIS A 138 -2.24 26.27 -16.54
N SER A 139 -2.31 27.53 -16.07
CA SER A 139 -1.78 27.91 -14.75
C SER A 139 -2.59 27.30 -13.61
N PHE A 140 -3.91 27.14 -13.74
CA PHE A 140 -4.72 26.35 -12.82
C PHE A 140 -4.21 24.91 -12.71
N ALA A 141 -3.97 24.24 -13.84
CA ALA A 141 -3.43 22.89 -13.84
C ALA A 141 -2.11 22.80 -13.07
N SER A 142 -1.24 23.81 -13.21
CA SER A 142 0.02 23.91 -12.47
C SER A 142 -0.17 24.21 -10.98
N ALA A 143 -1.10 25.09 -10.62
CA ALA A 143 -1.39 25.45 -9.23
C ALA A 143 -2.05 24.28 -8.47
N TYR A 144 -2.98 23.56 -9.07
CA TYR A 144 -3.57 22.35 -8.48
C TYR A 144 -2.55 21.21 -8.33
N ASN A 145 -1.59 21.10 -9.27
CA ASN A 145 -0.46 20.19 -9.10
C ASN A 145 0.40 20.56 -7.86
N LEU A 146 0.69 21.84 -7.68
CA LEU A 146 1.43 22.31 -6.51
C LEU A 146 0.69 22.02 -5.20
N ARG A 147 -0.65 22.12 -5.22
CA ARG A 147 -1.54 21.80 -4.09
C ARG A 147 -1.71 20.28 -3.84
N GLY A 148 -1.26 19.43 -4.77
CA GLY A 148 -1.46 17.97 -4.70
C GLY A 148 -2.85 17.49 -5.15
N GLN A 149 -3.69 18.37 -5.70
CA GLN A 149 -5.04 18.05 -6.19
C GLN A 149 -5.00 17.67 -7.68
N LEU A 150 -4.37 16.52 -7.97
CA LEU A 150 -4.01 16.10 -9.32
C LEU A 150 -5.22 15.94 -10.26
N ALA A 151 -6.33 15.38 -9.76
CA ALA A 151 -7.55 15.20 -10.56
C ALA A 151 -8.16 16.54 -11.03
N GLN A 152 -8.19 17.55 -10.13
CA GLN A 152 -8.64 18.90 -10.49
C GLN A 152 -7.70 19.56 -11.49
N GLY A 153 -6.38 19.43 -11.26
CA GLY A 153 -5.38 19.91 -12.20
C GLY A 153 -5.55 19.32 -13.59
N LEU A 154 -5.84 18.03 -13.69
CA LEU A 154 -6.09 17.33 -14.96
C LEU A 154 -7.32 17.88 -15.69
N THR A 155 -8.42 18.13 -14.97
CA THR A 155 -9.62 18.78 -15.55
C THR A 155 -9.31 20.14 -16.19
N TYR A 156 -8.47 20.94 -15.53
CA TYR A 156 -8.06 22.23 -16.10
C TYR A 156 -7.10 22.07 -17.29
N ALA A 157 -6.21 21.07 -17.26
CA ALA A 157 -5.35 20.76 -18.40
C ALA A 157 -6.17 20.35 -19.65
N GLU A 158 -7.24 19.56 -19.45
CA GLU A 158 -8.18 19.16 -20.52
C GLU A 158 -8.94 20.37 -21.08
N ARG A 159 -9.38 21.27 -20.24
CA ARG A 159 -10.03 22.52 -20.67
C ARG A 159 -9.07 23.39 -21.48
N SER A 160 -7.82 23.52 -21.02
CA SER A 160 -6.76 24.23 -21.73
C SER A 160 -6.48 23.60 -23.11
N LEU A 161 -6.36 22.24 -23.17
CA LEU A 161 -6.16 21.50 -24.41
C LEU A 161 -7.30 21.73 -25.43
N LYS A 162 -8.55 21.63 -24.95
CA LYS A 162 -9.72 21.86 -25.79
C LYS A 162 -9.74 23.27 -26.38
N LEU A 163 -9.47 24.28 -25.54
CA LEU A 163 -9.45 25.67 -25.96
C LEU A 163 -8.30 25.96 -26.94
N ALA A 164 -7.08 25.41 -26.67
CA ALA A 164 -5.94 25.56 -27.56
C ALA A 164 -6.22 25.00 -28.98
N ARG A 165 -6.88 23.85 -29.07
CA ARG A 165 -7.33 23.23 -30.31
C ARG A 165 -8.37 24.09 -31.03
N GLN A 166 -9.35 24.64 -30.33
CA GLN A 166 -10.37 25.53 -30.88
C GLN A 166 -9.77 26.81 -31.46
N LEU A 167 -8.74 27.33 -30.80
CA LEU A 167 -8.04 28.55 -31.26
C LEU A 167 -6.98 28.29 -32.34
N ASN A 168 -6.70 27.02 -32.65
CA ASN A 168 -5.61 26.60 -33.56
C ASN A 168 -4.23 27.11 -33.09
N GLU A 169 -3.92 26.94 -31.83
CA GLU A 169 -2.68 27.41 -31.18
C GLU A 169 -1.79 26.20 -30.80
N PRO A 170 -0.97 25.66 -31.74
CA PRO A 170 -0.25 24.39 -31.51
C PRO A 170 0.75 24.44 -30.37
N ALA A 171 1.37 25.60 -30.11
CA ALA A 171 2.27 25.74 -28.99
C ALA A 171 1.53 25.62 -27.62
N ARG A 172 0.32 26.19 -27.51
CA ARG A 172 -0.54 26.05 -26.33
C ARG A 172 -1.09 24.65 -26.19
N GLU A 173 -1.45 24.02 -27.33
CA GLU A 173 -1.84 22.61 -27.38
C GLU A 173 -0.72 21.71 -26.81
N LEU A 174 0.53 21.92 -27.23
CA LEU A 174 1.69 21.17 -26.76
C LEU A 174 1.88 21.33 -25.25
N ASN A 175 1.77 22.56 -24.73
CA ASN A 175 1.88 22.81 -23.29
C ASN A 175 0.79 22.10 -22.49
N ALA A 176 -0.44 22.11 -22.98
CA ALA A 176 -1.57 21.43 -22.35
C ALA A 176 -1.39 19.90 -22.37
N LEU A 177 -0.83 19.33 -23.45
CA LEU A 177 -0.48 17.91 -23.54
C LEU A 177 0.63 17.54 -22.54
N ILE A 178 1.65 18.38 -22.39
CA ILE A 178 2.75 18.14 -21.45
C ILE A 178 2.26 18.17 -20.01
N ILE A 179 1.47 19.19 -19.61
CA ILE A 179 0.94 19.28 -18.25
C ILE A 179 -0.08 18.19 -17.98
N GLY A 180 -0.96 17.88 -18.94
CA GLY A 180 -1.92 16.79 -18.83
C GLY A 180 -1.25 15.43 -18.67
N GLY A 181 -0.24 15.14 -19.49
CA GLY A 181 0.55 13.91 -19.38
C GLY A 181 1.28 13.78 -18.04
N ARG A 182 1.84 14.88 -17.53
CA ARG A 182 2.48 14.91 -16.21
C ARG A 182 1.49 14.63 -15.08
N LEU A 183 0.35 15.31 -15.10
CA LEU A 183 -0.67 15.15 -14.06
C LEU A 183 -1.31 13.76 -14.08
N ALA A 184 -1.61 13.24 -15.27
CA ALA A 184 -2.13 11.89 -15.43
C ALA A 184 -1.13 10.84 -14.92
N LEU A 185 0.18 11.00 -15.21
CA LEU A 185 1.23 10.12 -14.72
C LEU A 185 1.34 10.16 -13.16
N GLN A 186 1.30 11.35 -12.57
CA GLN A 186 1.33 11.51 -11.12
C GLN A 186 0.07 10.97 -10.43
N ASN A 187 -1.08 11.02 -11.12
CA ASN A 187 -2.37 10.51 -10.65
C ASN A 187 -2.57 9.01 -10.99
N ASN A 188 -1.50 8.32 -11.40
CA ASN A 188 -1.50 6.90 -11.80
C ASN A 188 -2.47 6.56 -12.96
N GLN A 189 -2.88 7.54 -13.75
CA GLN A 189 -3.73 7.36 -14.93
C GLN A 189 -2.85 7.10 -16.16
N TYR A 190 -2.15 5.97 -16.21
CA TYR A 190 -1.10 5.71 -17.19
C TYR A 190 -1.61 5.71 -18.63
N GLN A 191 -2.80 5.16 -18.91
CA GLN A 191 -3.40 5.19 -20.25
C GLN A 191 -3.56 6.62 -20.76
N GLN A 192 -4.10 7.51 -19.93
CA GLN A 192 -4.30 8.91 -20.27
C GLN A 192 -2.96 9.65 -20.37
N ALA A 193 -2.00 9.32 -19.49
CA ALA A 193 -0.64 9.87 -19.57
C ALA A 193 0.03 9.52 -20.89
N PHE A 194 0.04 8.25 -21.31
CA PHE A 194 0.58 7.83 -22.61
C PHE A 194 -0.10 8.53 -23.76
N TYR A 195 -1.43 8.63 -23.75
CA TYR A 195 -2.17 9.32 -24.78
C TYR A 195 -1.69 10.77 -24.95
N TYR A 196 -1.61 11.55 -23.87
CA TYR A 196 -1.15 12.94 -23.93
C TYR A 196 0.33 13.04 -24.32
N LEU A 197 1.19 12.22 -23.73
CA LEU A 197 2.62 12.27 -23.98
C LEU A 197 2.97 11.89 -25.43
N GLN A 198 2.35 10.89 -26.01
CA GLN A 198 2.56 10.49 -27.40
C GLN A 198 2.06 11.54 -28.39
N GLN A 199 0.89 12.12 -28.16
CA GLN A 199 0.41 13.26 -28.98
C GLN A 199 1.35 14.45 -28.84
N GLY A 200 1.84 14.70 -27.61
CA GLY A 200 2.84 15.74 -27.36
C GLY A 200 4.12 15.51 -28.19
N VAL A 201 4.66 14.29 -28.22
CA VAL A 201 5.85 13.93 -28.99
C VAL A 201 5.59 14.19 -30.50
N THR A 202 4.44 13.74 -31.01
CA THR A 202 4.09 13.97 -32.42
C THR A 202 4.00 15.45 -32.73
N LEU A 203 3.38 16.26 -31.89
CA LEU A 203 3.23 17.68 -32.09
C LEU A 203 4.56 18.43 -31.92
N ALA A 204 5.34 18.12 -30.89
CA ALA A 204 6.64 18.72 -30.64
C ALA A 204 7.63 18.43 -31.78
N SER A 205 7.57 17.22 -32.39
CA SER A 205 8.36 16.86 -33.56
C SER A 205 7.98 17.70 -34.79
N LYS A 206 6.68 17.98 -35.00
CA LYS A 206 6.20 18.86 -36.10
C LYS A 206 6.61 20.33 -35.89
N LEU A 207 6.72 20.75 -34.63
CA LEU A 207 7.12 22.10 -34.26
C LEU A 207 8.65 22.25 -34.13
N GLU A 208 9.40 21.19 -34.31
CA GLU A 208 10.86 21.12 -34.08
C GLU A 208 11.29 21.59 -32.68
N ASP A 209 10.39 21.44 -31.70
CA ASP A 209 10.60 21.85 -30.32
C ASP A 209 11.38 20.76 -29.55
N ASN A 210 12.70 20.84 -29.65
CA ASN A 210 13.60 19.88 -29.01
C ASN A 210 13.55 19.92 -27.46
N GLU A 211 13.21 21.03 -26.84
CA GLU A 211 13.09 21.15 -25.38
C GLU A 211 11.85 20.39 -24.89
N SER A 212 10.71 20.61 -25.57
CA SER A 212 9.49 19.84 -25.28
C SER A 212 9.67 18.35 -25.56
N LEU A 213 10.35 17.97 -26.66
CA LEU A 213 10.68 16.57 -26.94
C LEU A 213 11.50 15.93 -25.81
N ALA A 214 12.52 16.61 -25.30
CA ALA A 214 13.31 16.09 -24.18
C ALA A 214 12.45 15.87 -22.92
N SER A 215 11.58 16.83 -22.61
CA SER A 215 10.64 16.74 -21.48
C SER A 215 9.63 15.60 -21.63
N LEU A 216 9.10 15.40 -22.82
CA LEU A 216 8.14 14.34 -23.12
C LEU A 216 8.78 12.96 -23.04
N HIS A 217 9.98 12.79 -23.65
CA HIS A 217 10.72 11.52 -23.52
C HIS A 217 11.09 11.22 -22.07
N PHE A 218 11.52 12.20 -21.29
CA PHE A 218 11.75 12.00 -19.86
C PHE A 218 10.51 11.47 -19.14
N ARG A 219 9.32 12.02 -19.43
CA ARG A 219 8.06 11.59 -18.82
C ARG A 219 7.61 10.21 -19.29
N LEU A 220 7.81 9.91 -20.57
CA LEU A 220 7.57 8.55 -21.10
C LEU A 220 8.48 7.54 -20.42
N GLY A 221 9.78 7.86 -20.24
CA GLY A 221 10.69 7.02 -19.47
C GLY A 221 10.21 6.77 -18.05
N MET A 222 9.72 7.80 -17.35
CA MET A 222 9.10 7.64 -16.03
C MET A 222 7.85 6.75 -16.07
N ALA A 223 7.00 6.89 -17.08
CA ALA A 223 5.78 6.11 -17.25
C ALA A 223 6.11 4.62 -17.47
N PHE A 224 7.03 4.31 -18.38
CA PHE A 224 7.48 2.95 -18.66
C PHE A 224 8.15 2.31 -17.45
N ARG A 225 9.00 3.06 -16.73
CA ARG A 225 9.63 2.57 -15.50
C ARG A 225 8.60 2.22 -14.41
N LYS A 226 7.53 3.00 -14.28
CA LYS A 226 6.43 2.73 -13.33
C LYS A 226 5.64 1.46 -13.67
N LEU A 227 5.70 1.01 -14.91
CA LEU A 227 5.08 -0.22 -15.39
C LEU A 227 6.07 -1.39 -15.48
N ASP A 228 7.28 -1.25 -14.91
CA ASP A 228 8.37 -2.23 -14.94
C ASP A 228 8.85 -2.58 -16.37
N LEU A 229 8.55 -1.71 -17.33
CA LEU A 229 9.02 -1.80 -18.74
C LEU A 229 10.39 -1.09 -18.85
N HIS A 230 11.41 -1.71 -18.24
CA HIS A 230 12.74 -1.11 -18.08
C HIS A 230 13.47 -0.85 -19.41
N PRO A 231 13.44 -1.73 -20.42
CA PRO A 231 14.07 -1.46 -21.70
C PRO A 231 13.54 -0.19 -22.39
N GLU A 232 12.21 -0.02 -22.44
CA GLU A 232 11.54 1.15 -23.00
C GLU A 232 11.84 2.41 -22.18
N ALA A 233 11.84 2.28 -20.86
CA ALA A 233 12.23 3.38 -19.98
C ALA A 233 13.64 3.87 -20.23
N LEU A 234 14.62 2.94 -20.40
CA LEU A 234 16.01 3.27 -20.72
C LEU A 234 16.11 4.01 -22.06
N GLU A 235 15.44 3.53 -23.10
CA GLU A 235 15.44 4.17 -24.42
C GLU A 235 14.94 5.63 -24.32
N HIS A 236 13.80 5.83 -23.67
CA HIS A 236 13.22 7.17 -23.54
C HIS A 236 14.08 8.10 -22.66
N PHE A 237 14.64 7.61 -21.58
CA PHE A 237 15.56 8.43 -20.76
C PHE A 237 16.85 8.78 -21.51
N GLN A 238 17.39 7.87 -22.35
CA GLN A 238 18.55 8.16 -23.19
C GLN A 238 18.23 9.27 -24.19
N GLN A 239 17.11 9.18 -24.91
CA GLN A 239 16.65 10.21 -25.83
C GLN A 239 16.47 11.57 -25.14
N ALA A 240 15.92 11.59 -23.92
CA ALA A 240 15.80 12.81 -23.13
C ALA A 240 17.17 13.38 -22.75
N ALA A 241 18.08 12.53 -22.28
CA ALA A 241 19.43 12.92 -21.85
C ALA A 241 20.22 13.52 -23.01
N GLU A 242 20.22 12.91 -24.20
CA GLU A 242 20.89 13.40 -25.40
C GLU A 242 20.40 14.79 -25.78
N ARG A 243 19.07 15.00 -25.79
CA ARG A 243 18.47 16.30 -26.12
C ARG A 243 18.79 17.37 -25.09
N TYR A 244 18.66 17.06 -23.79
CA TYR A 244 18.99 18.02 -22.73
C TYR A 244 20.46 18.41 -22.75
N ARG A 245 21.35 17.45 -23.04
CA ARG A 245 22.78 17.72 -23.23
C ARG A 245 23.05 18.64 -24.43
N ALA A 246 22.42 18.36 -25.58
CA ALA A 246 22.56 19.16 -26.80
C ALA A 246 22.03 20.59 -26.61
N LEU A 247 21.01 20.78 -25.77
CA LEU A 247 20.40 22.08 -25.45
C LEU A 247 21.11 22.81 -24.30
N ASP A 248 22.22 22.27 -23.78
CA ASP A 248 22.92 22.77 -22.58
C ASP A 248 22.00 22.92 -21.34
N ARG A 249 20.97 22.08 -21.24
CA ARG A 249 20.05 22.02 -20.08
C ARG A 249 20.64 21.15 -18.99
N GLN A 250 21.81 21.55 -18.46
CA GLN A 250 22.61 20.77 -17.51
C GLN A 250 21.81 20.24 -16.32
N SER A 251 20.92 21.08 -15.79
CA SER A 251 20.05 20.72 -14.65
C SER A 251 19.09 19.58 -14.96
N ASN A 252 18.47 19.58 -16.14
CA ASN A 252 17.55 18.54 -16.59
C ASN A 252 18.33 17.28 -17.02
N TYR A 253 19.49 17.48 -17.62
CA TYR A 253 20.40 16.41 -17.99
C TYR A 253 20.81 15.61 -16.74
N ALA A 254 21.34 16.25 -15.70
CA ALA A 254 21.69 15.58 -14.46
C ALA A 254 20.51 14.84 -13.82
N TYR A 255 19.33 15.43 -13.85
CA TYR A 255 18.13 14.78 -13.32
C TYR A 255 17.74 13.53 -14.15
N THR A 256 17.89 13.59 -15.46
CA THR A 256 17.64 12.45 -16.35
C THR A 256 18.67 11.33 -16.12
N LEU A 257 19.96 11.67 -15.89
CA LEU A 257 20.99 10.70 -15.56
C LEU A 257 20.69 9.93 -14.27
N ILE A 258 20.12 10.60 -13.25
CA ILE A 258 19.71 9.94 -12.01
C ILE A 258 18.63 8.87 -12.29
N TYR A 259 17.59 9.21 -13.05
CA TYR A 259 16.53 8.24 -13.39
C TYR A 259 17.02 7.11 -14.28
N LEU A 260 17.92 7.42 -15.23
CA LEU A 260 18.57 6.42 -16.05
C LEU A 260 19.42 5.45 -15.19
N ALA A 261 20.18 5.98 -14.24
CA ALA A 261 20.95 5.18 -13.30
C ALA A 261 20.07 4.32 -12.41
N GLU A 262 18.98 4.89 -11.87
CA GLU A 262 18.01 4.14 -11.07
C GLU A 262 17.37 3.00 -11.85
N THR A 263 17.09 3.20 -13.15
CA THR A 263 16.56 2.15 -14.02
C THR A 263 17.57 1.04 -14.25
N TYR A 264 18.89 1.36 -14.35
CA TYR A 264 19.95 0.34 -14.38
C TYR A 264 20.15 -0.40 -13.05
N LEU A 265 19.59 0.08 -11.95
CA LEU A 265 19.58 -0.63 -10.66
C LEU A 265 18.35 -1.55 -10.48
N GLU A 266 17.42 -1.56 -11.43
CA GLU A 266 16.35 -2.56 -11.52
C GLU A 266 16.86 -3.81 -12.29
N GLU A 267 16.02 -4.81 -12.52
CA GLU A 267 16.45 -6.04 -13.20
C GLU A 267 16.56 -5.85 -14.74
N PRO A 268 17.66 -6.30 -15.37
CA PRO A 268 18.88 -6.85 -14.79
C PRO A 268 19.80 -5.75 -14.22
N VAL A 269 20.28 -5.94 -12.98
CA VAL A 269 21.07 -4.93 -12.26
C VAL A 269 22.44 -4.68 -12.92
N GLN A 270 22.74 -3.41 -13.21
CA GLN A 270 24.00 -2.96 -13.84
C GLN A 270 24.65 -1.84 -13.03
N THR A 271 25.17 -2.19 -11.86
CA THR A 271 25.71 -1.22 -10.87
C THR A 271 26.79 -0.32 -11.42
N ASP A 272 27.70 -0.83 -12.30
CA ASP A 272 28.81 -0.04 -12.86
C ASP A 272 28.34 1.04 -13.84
N LYS A 273 27.27 0.77 -14.59
CA LYS A 273 26.65 1.80 -15.45
C LYS A 273 25.95 2.84 -14.62
N ALA A 274 25.17 2.39 -13.63
CA ALA A 274 24.46 3.28 -12.73
C ALA A 274 25.43 4.23 -12.00
N GLU A 275 26.51 3.71 -11.46
CA GLU A 275 27.50 4.51 -10.74
C GLU A 275 28.13 5.58 -11.63
N ARG A 276 28.56 5.24 -12.86
CA ARG A 276 29.14 6.22 -13.81
C ARG A 276 28.17 7.39 -14.08
N LEU A 277 26.90 7.09 -14.33
CA LEU A 277 25.88 8.10 -14.57
C LEU A 277 25.64 8.98 -13.33
N LEU A 278 25.64 8.36 -12.13
CA LEU A 278 25.48 9.09 -10.87
C LEU A 278 26.68 10.00 -10.55
N GLN A 279 27.90 9.58 -10.88
CA GLN A 279 29.08 10.43 -10.73
C GLN A 279 29.03 11.66 -11.67
N GLU A 280 28.58 11.47 -12.92
CA GLU A 280 28.38 12.57 -13.85
C GLU A 280 27.26 13.53 -13.35
N ALA A 281 26.14 12.99 -12.91
CA ALA A 281 25.05 13.76 -12.33
C ALA A 281 25.47 14.52 -11.07
N ARG A 282 26.34 13.91 -10.25
CA ARG A 282 26.90 14.51 -9.04
C ARG A 282 27.71 15.77 -9.34
N LEU A 283 28.64 15.68 -10.31
CA LEU A 283 29.48 16.83 -10.69
C LEU A 283 28.63 18.03 -11.12
N ILE A 284 27.58 17.79 -11.92
CA ILE A 284 26.67 18.84 -12.36
C ILE A 284 25.87 19.43 -11.18
N ALA A 285 25.36 18.57 -10.29
CA ALA A 285 24.58 19.01 -9.14
C ALA A 285 25.43 19.82 -8.15
N GLU A 286 26.71 19.45 -7.95
CA GLU A 286 27.70 20.20 -7.14
C GLU A 286 27.98 21.57 -7.75
N GLN A 287 28.26 21.65 -9.04
CA GLN A 287 28.49 22.93 -9.75
C GLN A 287 27.32 23.88 -9.63
N GLN A 288 26.08 23.34 -9.66
CA GLN A 288 24.84 24.11 -9.55
C GLN A 288 24.38 24.34 -8.11
N GLN A 289 25.08 23.80 -7.12
CA GLN A 289 24.68 23.82 -5.70
C GLN A 289 23.25 23.36 -5.47
N HIS A 290 22.76 22.37 -6.26
CA HIS A 290 21.38 21.93 -6.27
C HIS A 290 21.15 20.82 -5.23
N VAL A 291 20.82 21.20 -4.00
CA VAL A 291 20.72 20.31 -2.83
C VAL A 291 19.83 19.09 -3.08
N LEU A 292 18.63 19.28 -3.68
CA LEU A 292 17.72 18.14 -3.95
C LEU A 292 18.35 17.10 -4.89
N ARG A 293 19.07 17.53 -5.94
CA ARG A 293 19.73 16.61 -6.87
C ARG A 293 20.90 15.89 -6.22
N MET A 294 21.66 16.61 -5.40
CA MET A 294 22.71 15.98 -4.57
C MET A 294 22.15 14.88 -3.67
N ALA A 295 21.00 15.16 -3.03
CA ALA A 295 20.32 14.18 -2.18
C ALA A 295 19.88 12.94 -2.97
N LEU A 296 19.30 13.11 -4.16
CA LEU A 296 18.88 12.00 -5.04
C LEU A 296 20.10 11.17 -5.51
N VAL A 297 21.20 11.82 -5.91
CA VAL A 297 22.43 11.14 -6.26
C VAL A 297 22.97 10.35 -5.08
N ASN A 298 23.06 10.94 -3.89
CA ASN A 298 23.56 10.24 -2.70
C ASN A 298 22.66 9.04 -2.35
N TYR A 299 21.34 9.18 -2.44
CA TYR A 299 20.41 8.08 -2.23
C TYR A 299 20.67 6.92 -3.20
N SER A 300 20.84 7.21 -4.49
CA SER A 300 21.08 6.21 -5.53
C SER A 300 22.48 5.59 -5.42
N LEU A 301 23.52 6.36 -5.02
CA LEU A 301 24.85 5.82 -4.69
C LEU A 301 24.80 4.92 -3.46
N GLY A 302 23.98 5.25 -2.46
CA GLY A 302 23.71 4.37 -1.34
C GLY A 302 23.13 3.02 -1.77
N ARG A 303 22.22 3.00 -2.76
CA ARG A 303 21.68 1.78 -3.36
C ARG A 303 22.79 0.98 -4.09
N VAL A 304 23.66 1.64 -4.86
CA VAL A 304 24.81 0.99 -5.52
C VAL A 304 25.72 0.34 -4.48
N ALA A 305 26.10 1.08 -3.43
CA ALA A 305 26.96 0.57 -2.35
C ALA A 305 26.30 -0.62 -1.61
N LEU A 306 25.00 -0.55 -1.36
CA LEU A 306 24.25 -1.65 -0.74
C LEU A 306 24.25 -2.91 -1.60
N LEU A 307 24.04 -2.79 -2.92
CA LEU A 307 24.06 -3.91 -3.86
C LEU A 307 25.45 -4.55 -3.98
N ARG A 308 26.50 -3.80 -3.66
CA ARG A 308 27.89 -4.29 -3.59
C ARG A 308 28.31 -4.71 -2.17
N GLU A 309 27.38 -4.77 -1.23
CA GLU A 309 27.62 -5.11 0.19
C GLU A 309 28.63 -4.19 0.90
N GLN A 310 28.82 -2.97 0.38
CA GLN A 310 29.66 -1.92 0.96
C GLN A 310 28.89 -1.16 2.02
N TYR A 311 28.49 -1.82 3.11
CA TYR A 311 27.57 -1.29 4.11
C TYR A 311 27.99 0.05 4.72
N PRO A 312 29.27 0.30 5.11
CA PRO A 312 29.66 1.61 5.66
C PRO A 312 29.49 2.75 4.66
N ALA A 313 29.79 2.51 3.38
CA ALA A 313 29.58 3.51 2.32
C ALA A 313 28.09 3.75 2.06
N ALA A 314 27.28 2.69 2.04
CA ALA A 314 25.81 2.79 1.90
C ALA A 314 25.21 3.62 3.02
N GLU A 315 25.64 3.40 4.27
CA GLU A 315 25.17 4.16 5.44
C GLU A 315 25.49 5.64 5.31
N GLN A 316 26.74 5.96 4.97
CA GLN A 316 27.17 7.35 4.78
C GLN A 316 26.36 8.06 3.69
N PHE A 317 26.15 7.43 2.55
CA PHE A 317 25.37 7.99 1.46
C PHE A 317 23.91 8.21 1.83
N TYR A 318 23.26 7.23 2.48
CA TYR A 318 21.87 7.37 2.92
C TYR A 318 21.70 8.43 4.00
N GLN A 319 22.65 8.57 4.94
CA GLN A 319 22.62 9.62 5.96
C GLN A 319 22.76 11.01 5.32
N GLN A 320 23.67 11.19 4.37
CA GLN A 320 23.82 12.43 3.61
C GLN A 320 22.55 12.77 2.84
N ALA A 321 21.96 11.78 2.15
CA ALA A 321 20.73 11.95 1.42
C ALA A 321 19.58 12.37 2.34
N LEU A 322 19.41 11.70 3.49
CA LEU A 322 18.38 12.01 4.48
C LEU A 322 18.52 13.43 5.02
N GLN A 323 19.74 13.86 5.37
CA GLN A 323 20.00 15.21 5.84
C GLN A 323 19.63 16.25 4.78
N GLN A 324 20.05 16.02 3.52
CA GLN A 324 19.79 16.95 2.42
C GLN A 324 18.30 16.99 2.05
N PHE A 325 17.58 15.84 2.07
CA PHE A 325 16.13 15.82 1.86
C PHE A 325 15.37 16.58 2.95
N ARG A 326 15.79 16.47 4.21
CA ARG A 326 15.24 17.25 5.32
C ARG A 326 15.50 18.74 5.14
N GLN A 327 16.69 19.13 4.68
CA GLN A 327 17.06 20.54 4.42
C GLN A 327 16.13 21.19 3.37
N VAL A 328 15.67 20.42 2.37
CA VAL A 328 14.76 20.93 1.34
C VAL A 328 13.28 20.62 1.63
N ASN A 329 12.95 20.18 2.86
CA ASN A 329 11.60 19.84 3.31
C ASN A 329 10.89 18.80 2.41
N SER A 330 11.63 17.83 1.87
CA SER A 330 11.06 16.78 1.03
C SER A 330 10.66 15.58 1.87
N ALA A 331 9.40 15.56 2.34
CA ALA A 331 8.90 14.54 3.26
C ALA A 331 8.99 13.12 2.66
N THR A 332 8.54 12.92 1.42
CA THR A 332 8.54 11.62 0.72
C THR A 332 9.94 11.04 0.59
N TYR A 333 10.91 11.81 0.05
CA TYR A 333 12.28 11.34 -0.11
C TYR A 333 13.02 11.19 1.22
N SER A 334 12.70 12.01 2.24
CA SER A 334 13.22 11.83 3.60
C SER A 334 12.79 10.47 4.17
N LEU A 335 11.52 10.10 3.97
CA LEU A 335 10.98 8.82 4.41
C LEU A 335 11.62 7.64 3.65
N GLU A 336 11.82 7.77 2.33
CA GLU A 336 12.52 6.76 1.52
C GLU A 336 13.95 6.50 2.01
N ALA A 337 14.72 7.57 2.25
CA ALA A 337 16.10 7.46 2.72
C ALA A 337 16.16 6.87 4.15
N ALA A 338 15.25 7.27 5.03
CA ALA A 338 15.17 6.72 6.38
C ALA A 338 14.80 5.22 6.37
N LEU A 339 13.86 4.80 5.54
CA LEU A 339 13.51 3.37 5.38
C LEU A 339 14.66 2.55 4.76
N ALA A 340 15.46 3.15 3.87
CA ALA A 340 16.67 2.53 3.36
C ALA A 340 17.70 2.29 4.49
N LEU A 341 17.88 3.24 5.40
CA LEU A 341 18.72 3.08 6.60
C LEU A 341 18.15 2.02 7.56
N VAL A 342 16.86 1.98 7.79
CA VAL A 342 16.21 0.91 8.60
C VAL A 342 16.57 -0.46 8.03
N ARG A 343 16.42 -0.63 6.71
CA ARG A 343 16.76 -1.89 6.03
C ARG A 343 18.25 -2.23 6.14
N LEU A 344 19.13 -1.24 5.99
CA LEU A 344 20.58 -1.41 6.12
C LEU A 344 20.95 -1.85 7.54
N HIS A 345 20.46 -1.17 8.57
CA HIS A 345 20.70 -1.55 9.97
C HIS A 345 20.15 -2.94 10.29
N TYR A 346 18.99 -3.31 9.72
CA TYR A 346 18.46 -4.67 9.86
C TYR A 346 19.40 -5.71 9.27
N GLN A 347 19.95 -5.49 8.06
CA GLN A 347 20.90 -6.40 7.42
C GLN A 347 22.20 -6.56 8.21
N GLN A 348 22.64 -5.49 8.87
CA GLN A 348 23.80 -5.50 9.77
C GLN A 348 23.49 -6.03 11.17
N GLN A 349 22.27 -6.52 11.44
CA GLN A 349 21.80 -6.98 12.75
C GLN A 349 21.82 -5.90 13.85
N GLN A 350 21.87 -4.63 13.45
CA GLN A 350 21.80 -3.47 14.36
C GLN A 350 20.34 -3.16 14.71
N TYR A 351 19.62 -4.13 15.28
CA TYR A 351 18.19 -4.06 15.55
C TYR A 351 17.76 -2.87 16.44
N PRO A 352 18.53 -2.45 17.45
CA PRO A 352 18.18 -1.27 18.24
C PRO A 352 18.15 0.01 17.42
N ALA A 353 19.15 0.25 16.55
CA ALA A 353 19.21 1.42 15.68
C ALA A 353 18.07 1.43 14.64
N ALA A 354 17.83 0.28 13.99
CA ALA A 354 16.72 0.12 13.06
C ALA A 354 15.37 0.40 13.72
N THR A 355 15.17 -0.07 14.95
CA THR A 355 13.91 0.14 15.69
C THR A 355 13.72 1.61 16.10
N ALA A 356 14.78 2.26 16.58
CA ALA A 356 14.70 3.67 16.97
C ALA A 356 14.28 4.54 15.78
N LEU A 357 14.89 4.31 14.61
CA LEU A 357 14.56 5.03 13.38
C LEU A 357 13.13 4.71 12.91
N LEU A 358 12.70 3.46 12.97
CA LEU A 358 11.35 3.06 12.58
C LEU A 358 10.28 3.71 13.47
N ASN A 359 10.54 3.81 14.79
CA ASN A 359 9.64 4.48 15.72
C ASN A 359 9.54 6.00 15.45
N GLU A 360 10.63 6.64 15.03
CA GLU A 360 10.62 8.05 14.61
C GLU A 360 9.68 8.27 13.40
N LEU A 361 9.62 7.31 12.48
CA LEU A 361 8.82 7.40 11.26
C LEU A 361 7.33 7.09 11.48
N SER A 362 7.00 6.34 12.52
CA SER A 362 5.64 5.81 12.78
C SER A 362 4.52 6.86 12.79
N PRO A 363 4.67 8.08 13.37
CA PRO A 363 3.59 9.05 13.43
C PRO A 363 3.11 9.55 12.04
N ASN A 364 4.00 9.57 11.06
CA ASN A 364 3.73 10.17 9.74
C ASN A 364 3.43 9.12 8.65
N ILE A 365 3.48 7.84 8.99
CA ILE A 365 3.40 6.78 7.98
C ILE A 365 2.00 6.64 7.37
N ALA A 366 0.95 6.95 8.12
CA ALA A 366 -0.43 6.80 7.65
C ALA A 366 -0.76 7.72 6.46
N GLU A 367 -0.09 8.87 6.36
CA GLU A 367 -0.27 9.85 5.28
C GLU A 367 0.70 9.62 4.09
N ALA A 368 1.64 8.69 4.24
CA ALA A 368 2.61 8.39 3.21
C ALA A 368 2.00 7.58 2.05
N ALA A 369 2.65 7.62 0.89
CA ALA A 369 2.26 6.80 -0.26
C ALA A 369 2.27 5.30 0.08
N THR A 370 1.36 4.52 -0.54
CA THR A 370 1.13 3.10 -0.25
C THR A 370 2.41 2.26 -0.26
N TYR A 371 3.30 2.48 -1.25
CA TYR A 371 4.56 1.76 -1.35
C TYR A 371 5.53 2.05 -0.17
N LEU A 372 5.48 3.26 0.41
CA LEU A 372 6.27 3.59 1.61
C LEU A 372 5.68 2.96 2.87
N GLN A 373 4.35 2.96 2.98
CA GLN A 373 3.67 2.24 4.05
C GLN A 373 4.00 0.74 3.99
N LEU A 374 3.98 0.15 2.80
CA LEU A 374 4.34 -1.25 2.59
C LEU A 374 5.78 -1.53 3.06
N ARG A 375 6.75 -0.70 2.65
CA ARG A 375 8.16 -0.83 3.08
C ARG A 375 8.31 -0.67 4.60
N PHE A 376 7.57 0.26 5.20
CA PHE A 376 7.58 0.46 6.65
C PHE A 376 7.06 -0.77 7.38
N TYR A 377 5.88 -1.27 7.05
CA TYR A 377 5.28 -2.42 7.75
C TYR A 377 6.05 -3.71 7.49
N THR A 378 6.64 -3.90 6.31
CA THR A 378 7.55 -5.02 6.04
C THR A 378 8.79 -4.94 6.95
N SER A 379 9.40 -3.76 7.09
CA SER A 379 10.55 -3.57 7.99
C SER A 379 10.17 -3.79 9.45
N ALA A 380 8.99 -3.31 9.87
CA ALA A 380 8.46 -3.53 11.22
C ALA A 380 8.25 -5.02 11.52
N ALA A 381 7.69 -5.77 10.56
CA ALA A 381 7.50 -7.21 10.71
C ALA A 381 8.81 -7.96 10.87
N LEU A 382 9.80 -7.64 10.03
CA LEU A 382 11.14 -8.25 10.09
C LEU A 382 11.86 -7.96 11.42
N LEU A 383 11.81 -6.71 11.89
CA LEU A 383 12.43 -6.31 13.15
C LEU A 383 11.75 -6.94 14.36
N ALA A 384 10.42 -7.01 14.39
CA ALA A 384 9.67 -7.67 15.45
C ALA A 384 9.99 -9.18 15.49
N ALA A 385 10.04 -9.83 14.32
CA ALA A 385 10.42 -11.24 14.22
C ALA A 385 11.84 -11.50 14.72
N ALA A 386 12.81 -10.64 14.37
CA ALA A 386 14.20 -10.74 14.83
C ALA A 386 14.34 -10.60 16.35
N LYS A 387 13.41 -9.89 17.00
CA LYS A 387 13.34 -9.75 18.48
C LYS A 387 12.55 -10.86 19.17
N GLY A 388 11.92 -11.77 18.41
CA GLY A 388 11.04 -12.81 18.94
C GLY A 388 9.63 -12.32 19.31
N ASP A 389 9.27 -11.08 18.98
CA ASP A 389 7.91 -10.56 19.16
C ASP A 389 7.02 -10.96 17.97
N TRP A 390 6.57 -12.21 18.02
CA TRP A 390 5.79 -12.81 16.94
C TRP A 390 4.41 -12.18 16.78
N GLN A 391 3.85 -11.61 17.83
CA GLN A 391 2.56 -10.93 17.78
C GLN A 391 2.66 -9.64 16.96
N GLN A 392 3.62 -8.80 17.27
CA GLN A 392 3.87 -7.57 16.52
C GLN A 392 4.31 -7.87 15.08
N ALA A 393 5.13 -8.90 14.88
CA ALA A 393 5.54 -9.33 13.55
C ALA A 393 4.33 -9.73 12.69
N TYR A 394 3.39 -10.49 13.25
CA TYR A 394 2.17 -10.89 12.54
C TYR A 394 1.29 -9.68 12.17
N LEU A 395 1.03 -8.78 13.11
CA LEU A 395 0.20 -7.59 12.86
C LEU A 395 0.79 -6.67 11.79
N ALA A 396 2.10 -6.48 11.84
CA ALA A 396 2.81 -5.69 10.83
C ALA A 396 2.79 -6.39 9.45
N GLN A 397 3.00 -7.71 9.42
CA GLN A 397 2.96 -8.49 8.18
C GLN A 397 1.55 -8.54 7.57
N GLU A 398 0.50 -8.65 8.37
CA GLU A 398 -0.89 -8.61 7.91
C GLU A 398 -1.17 -7.28 7.21
N LYS A 399 -0.73 -6.16 7.81
CA LYS A 399 -0.89 -4.83 7.24
C LYS A 399 -0.08 -4.66 5.95
N ALA A 400 1.17 -5.14 5.92
CA ALA A 400 1.99 -5.16 4.71
C ALA A 400 1.34 -5.99 3.59
N THR A 401 0.77 -7.16 3.91
CA THR A 401 0.10 -8.02 2.93
C THR A 401 -1.15 -7.35 2.35
N THR A 402 -1.94 -6.68 3.17
CA THR A 402 -3.13 -5.94 2.72
C THR A 402 -2.74 -4.81 1.75
N LEU A 403 -1.72 -4.02 2.10
CA LEU A 403 -1.20 -2.94 1.25
C LEU A 403 -0.62 -3.47 -0.07
N ASN A 404 0.12 -4.58 -0.01
CA ASN A 404 0.68 -5.21 -1.21
C ASN A 404 -0.41 -5.74 -2.17
N GLN A 405 -1.49 -6.30 -1.63
CA GLN A 405 -2.64 -6.72 -2.45
C GLN A 405 -3.32 -5.55 -3.12
N GLN A 406 -3.48 -4.41 -2.42
CA GLN A 406 -4.03 -3.19 -3.00
C GLN A 406 -3.14 -2.67 -4.12
N GLU A 407 -1.83 -2.52 -3.89
CA GLU A 407 -0.87 -2.04 -4.88
C GLU A 407 -0.82 -2.97 -6.11
N LEU A 408 -0.79 -4.28 -5.91
CA LEU A 408 -0.81 -5.26 -7.01
C LEU A 408 -2.10 -5.18 -7.84
N THR A 409 -3.25 -5.02 -7.17
CA THR A 409 -4.55 -4.90 -7.87
C THR A 409 -4.59 -3.62 -8.71
N GLU A 410 -4.14 -2.50 -8.16
CA GLU A 410 -4.04 -1.22 -8.89
C GLU A 410 -3.08 -1.34 -10.08
N HIS A 411 -1.91 -1.94 -9.89
CA HIS A 411 -0.92 -2.16 -10.94
C HIS A 411 -1.47 -3.01 -12.09
N LEU A 412 -2.11 -4.14 -11.80
CA LEU A 412 -2.73 -5.00 -12.81
C LEU A 412 -3.86 -4.31 -13.56
N GLN A 413 -4.70 -3.54 -12.88
CA GLN A 413 -5.76 -2.75 -13.53
C GLN A 413 -5.16 -1.71 -14.48
N GLN A 414 -4.06 -1.08 -14.10
CA GLN A 414 -3.37 -0.09 -14.91
C GLN A 414 -2.71 -0.73 -16.15
N GLN A 415 -2.05 -1.87 -16.00
CA GLN A 415 -1.50 -2.62 -17.14
C GLN A 415 -2.59 -3.05 -18.12
N MET A 416 -3.72 -3.55 -17.62
CA MET A 416 -4.88 -3.92 -18.43
C MET A 416 -5.46 -2.71 -19.18
N ALA A 417 -5.54 -1.55 -18.53
CA ALA A 417 -6.03 -0.32 -19.15
C ALA A 417 -5.08 0.17 -20.26
N GLN A 418 -3.77 0.07 -20.03
CA GLN A 418 -2.75 0.40 -21.03
C GLN A 418 -2.84 -0.52 -22.26
N LEU A 419 -2.97 -1.83 -22.06
CA LEU A 419 -3.15 -2.79 -23.16
C LEU A 419 -4.40 -2.46 -23.99
N LYS A 420 -5.52 -2.18 -23.32
CA LYS A 420 -6.75 -1.74 -24.02
C LYS A 420 -6.56 -0.45 -24.80
N GLY A 421 -5.80 0.52 -24.25
CA GLY A 421 -5.54 1.80 -24.92
C GLY A 421 -4.66 1.65 -26.17
N SER A 422 -3.62 0.83 -26.10
CA SER A 422 -2.77 0.53 -27.27
C SER A 422 -3.56 -0.18 -28.38
N LEU A 423 -4.51 -1.05 -28.00
CA LEU A 423 -5.43 -1.73 -28.91
C LEU A 423 -6.35 -0.79 -29.68
N THR A 424 -6.85 0.27 -29.03
CA THR A 424 -7.77 1.21 -29.67
C THR A 424 -7.05 2.22 -30.57
N GLN A 425 -5.77 2.50 -30.31
CA GLN A 425 -4.96 3.40 -31.14
C GLN A 425 -4.35 2.73 -32.40
N SER A 426 -4.19 1.40 -32.37
CA SER A 426 -3.50 0.66 -33.44
C SER A 426 -4.44 0.08 -34.48
N SER A 427 -5.65 0.66 -34.68
CA SER A 427 -6.61 0.16 -35.67
C SER A 427 -6.09 0.19 -37.10
N ASP A 428 -4.92 0.81 -37.37
CA ASP A 428 -4.32 0.91 -38.69
C ASP A 428 -3.01 0.12 -38.89
N GLN A 429 -2.54 -0.65 -37.92
CA GLN A 429 -1.32 -1.47 -38.09
C GLN A 429 -1.61 -2.95 -37.82
N THR A 430 -1.50 -3.75 -38.87
CA THR A 430 -1.71 -5.22 -38.88
C THR A 430 -0.77 -5.97 -37.91
N ASP A 431 0.43 -5.47 -37.69
CA ASP A 431 1.45 -6.13 -36.82
C ASP A 431 1.07 -6.13 -35.34
N VAL A 432 0.47 -5.05 -34.84
CA VAL A 432 0.02 -4.97 -33.43
C VAL A 432 -1.19 -5.88 -33.17
N ARG A 433 -1.98 -6.18 -34.19
CA ARG A 433 -3.13 -7.07 -34.08
C ARG A 433 -2.69 -8.52 -33.91
N GLU A 434 -1.56 -8.92 -34.53
CA GLU A 434 -0.97 -10.25 -34.34
C GLU A 434 -0.34 -10.41 -32.97
N GLU A 435 0.34 -9.38 -32.47
CA GLU A 435 0.96 -9.38 -31.13
C GLU A 435 -0.10 -9.44 -30.02
N VAL A 436 -1.20 -8.73 -30.20
CA VAL A 436 -2.37 -8.78 -29.31
C VAL A 436 -3.06 -10.14 -29.35
N LEU A 437 -3.22 -10.73 -30.52
CA LEU A 437 -3.75 -12.09 -30.64
C LEU A 437 -2.82 -13.10 -29.95
N ALA A 438 -1.50 -12.93 -30.08
CA ALA A 438 -0.51 -13.75 -29.38
C ALA A 438 -0.57 -13.59 -27.85
N LEU A 439 -0.70 -12.35 -27.36
CA LEU A 439 -0.87 -12.06 -25.93
C LEU A 439 -2.20 -12.55 -25.38
N GLN A 440 -3.31 -12.41 -26.14
CA GLN A 440 -4.60 -13.00 -25.78
C GLN A 440 -4.56 -14.52 -25.75
N GLN A 441 -3.83 -15.15 -26.66
CA GLN A 441 -3.59 -16.59 -26.64
C GLN A 441 -2.72 -17.01 -25.46
N GLN A 442 -1.71 -16.22 -25.10
CA GLN A 442 -0.90 -16.49 -23.91
C GLN A 442 -1.70 -16.31 -22.63
N LEU A 443 -2.54 -15.27 -22.53
CA LEU A 443 -3.43 -15.04 -21.41
C LEU A 443 -4.47 -16.15 -21.24
N SER A 444 -5.14 -16.51 -22.34
CA SER A 444 -6.09 -17.63 -22.34
C SER A 444 -5.43 -18.99 -22.07
N ALA A 445 -4.18 -19.17 -22.50
CA ALA A 445 -3.38 -20.33 -22.17
C ALA A 445 -2.95 -20.34 -20.70
N ALA A 446 -2.65 -19.18 -20.11
CA ALA A 446 -2.33 -19.05 -18.69
C ALA A 446 -3.58 -19.28 -17.83
N GLU A 447 -4.72 -18.70 -18.20
CA GLU A 447 -6.01 -18.94 -17.55
C GLU A 447 -6.44 -20.42 -17.69
N SER A 448 -6.25 -21.02 -18.86
CA SER A 448 -6.51 -22.45 -19.09
C SER A 448 -5.60 -23.33 -18.26
N ARG A 449 -4.30 -22.99 -18.12
CA ARG A 449 -3.36 -23.69 -17.24
C ARG A 449 -3.75 -23.55 -15.77
N GLN A 450 -4.17 -22.37 -15.35
CA GLN A 450 -4.66 -22.14 -13.99
C GLN A 450 -5.93 -22.94 -13.71
N LEU A 451 -6.87 -22.94 -14.65
CA LEU A 451 -8.11 -23.71 -14.58
C LEU A 451 -7.83 -25.23 -14.58
N LEU A 452 -6.86 -25.66 -15.39
CA LEU A 452 -6.40 -27.06 -15.46
C LEU A 452 -5.69 -27.48 -14.17
N LEU A 453 -4.88 -26.60 -13.57
CA LEU A 453 -4.28 -26.83 -12.26
C LEU A 453 -5.32 -26.88 -11.15
N GLN A 454 -6.35 -26.03 -11.19
CA GLN A 454 -7.48 -26.08 -10.26
C GLN A 454 -8.28 -27.37 -10.45
N LEU A 455 -8.56 -27.79 -11.68
CA LEU A 455 -9.23 -29.07 -11.97
C LEU A 455 -8.38 -30.27 -11.56
N LEU A 456 -7.06 -30.24 -11.76
CA LEU A 456 -6.13 -31.26 -11.26
C LEU A 456 -6.10 -31.31 -9.74
N LEU A 457 -6.12 -30.15 -9.08
CA LEU A 457 -6.20 -30.06 -7.62
C LEU A 457 -7.52 -30.63 -7.10
N VAL A 458 -8.65 -30.28 -7.73
CA VAL A 458 -9.96 -30.84 -7.43
C VAL A 458 -9.98 -32.34 -7.73
N GLY A 459 -9.39 -32.79 -8.84
CA GLY A 459 -9.21 -34.20 -9.17
C GLY A 459 -8.36 -34.95 -8.15
N LEU A 460 -7.26 -34.35 -7.67
CA LEU A 460 -6.43 -34.90 -6.60
C LEU A 460 -7.17 -34.98 -5.26
N ILE A 461 -7.95 -33.96 -4.93
CA ILE A 461 -8.80 -33.95 -3.74
C ILE A 461 -9.88 -35.02 -3.88
N PHE A 462 -10.49 -35.15 -5.07
CA PHE A 462 -11.51 -36.18 -5.33
C PHE A 462 -10.91 -37.58 -5.30
N THR A 463 -9.74 -37.81 -5.91
CA THR A 463 -9.06 -39.12 -5.84
C THR A 463 -8.61 -39.44 -4.43
N ALA A 464 -8.09 -38.47 -3.68
CA ALA A 464 -7.76 -38.62 -2.27
C ALA A 464 -9.03 -38.94 -1.44
N PHE A 465 -10.16 -38.29 -1.76
CA PHE A 465 -11.46 -38.57 -1.15
C PHE A 465 -11.97 -39.97 -1.51
N VAL A 466 -11.84 -40.42 -2.76
CA VAL A 466 -12.22 -41.77 -3.19
C VAL A 466 -11.30 -42.82 -2.54
N ILE A 467 -9.98 -42.59 -2.51
CA ILE A 467 -9.04 -43.49 -1.82
C ILE A 467 -9.36 -43.52 -0.33
N TRP A 468 -9.67 -42.36 0.27
CA TRP A 468 -10.10 -42.26 1.66
C TRP A 468 -11.43 -43.00 1.88
N GLN A 469 -12.41 -42.90 0.98
CA GLN A 469 -13.68 -43.65 1.00
C GLN A 469 -13.47 -45.17 0.86
N LEU A 470 -12.56 -45.58 -0.06
CA LEU A 470 -12.20 -46.98 -0.24
C LEU A 470 -11.45 -47.57 0.97
N TYR A 471 -10.52 -46.76 1.52
CA TYR A 471 -9.78 -47.10 2.74
C TYR A 471 -10.72 -47.17 3.94
N ARG A 472 -11.70 -46.24 4.02
CA ARG A 472 -12.75 -46.25 5.03
C ARG A 472 -13.66 -47.47 4.95
N ARG A 473 -13.91 -48.04 3.74
CA ARG A 473 -14.68 -49.29 3.56
C ARG A 473 -13.91 -50.53 3.98
N GLN A 474 -12.60 -50.49 4.09
CA GLN A 474 -11.74 -51.61 4.51
C GLN A 474 -11.43 -51.57 6.01
N LEU A 475 -11.69 -50.44 6.70
CA LEU A 475 -11.60 -50.37 8.14
C LEU A 475 -12.92 -50.81 8.77
N PRO A 476 -12.91 -51.63 9.83
CA PRO A 476 -14.13 -51.92 10.58
C PRO A 476 -14.68 -50.59 11.10
N ALA A 477 -15.99 -50.39 11.00
CA ALA A 477 -16.70 -49.18 11.32
C ALA A 477 -16.41 -48.70 12.75
N GLY A 478 -15.41 -47.83 12.89
CA GLY A 478 -15.20 -47.01 14.09
C GLY A 478 -15.96 -45.71 13.90
N PRO A 479 -16.42 -45.09 14.96
CA PRO A 479 -17.17 -43.82 14.89
C PRO A 479 -16.38 -42.75 14.12
N LEU A 480 -17.10 -42.01 13.27
CA LEU A 480 -16.59 -40.88 12.51
C LEU A 480 -15.75 -39.95 13.38
N PRO A 481 -14.55 -39.47 12.93
CA PRO A 481 -13.85 -38.41 13.63
C PRO A 481 -14.74 -37.18 13.64
N SER A 482 -15.15 -36.78 14.82
CA SER A 482 -15.70 -35.45 15.07
C SER A 482 -14.71 -34.38 14.58
N GLN A 483 -15.15 -33.15 14.41
CA GLN A 483 -14.35 -31.98 13.97
C GLN A 483 -13.10 -31.68 14.84
N THR A 484 -12.73 -32.58 15.75
CA THR A 484 -11.53 -32.57 16.58
C THR A 484 -10.43 -33.39 15.90
N GLU A 485 -9.43 -32.74 15.32
CA GLU A 485 -8.17 -33.36 14.87
C GLU A 485 -7.38 -33.88 16.09
N LEU A 486 -7.88 -34.95 16.71
CA LEU A 486 -7.11 -35.72 17.69
C LEU A 486 -6.01 -36.41 16.88
N THR A 487 -4.71 -36.17 17.21
CA THR A 487 -3.63 -36.93 16.56
C THR A 487 -3.85 -38.41 16.88
N PRO A 488 -4.18 -39.27 15.92
CA PRO A 488 -4.78 -40.60 16.19
C PRO A 488 -3.90 -41.49 17.09
N ARG A 489 -2.58 -41.33 16.97
CA ARG A 489 -1.59 -42.10 17.71
C ARG A 489 -1.49 -41.70 19.19
N GLN A 490 -1.48 -40.41 19.48
CA GLN A 490 -1.37 -39.95 20.87
C GLN A 490 -2.66 -40.16 21.65
N TRP A 491 -3.81 -39.98 20.99
CA TRP A 491 -5.11 -40.27 21.57
C TRP A 491 -5.27 -41.76 21.85
N SER A 492 -4.84 -42.67 20.94
CA SER A 492 -4.83 -44.11 21.19
C SER A 492 -3.98 -44.50 22.37
N GLN A 493 -2.76 -43.94 22.48
CA GLN A 493 -1.86 -44.16 23.65
C GLN A 493 -2.46 -43.69 24.97
N PHE A 494 -3.15 -42.54 24.96
CA PHE A 494 -3.87 -42.06 26.13
C PHE A 494 -4.98 -43.04 26.56
N ARG A 495 -5.82 -43.47 25.64
CA ARG A 495 -6.90 -44.43 25.91
C ARG A 495 -6.37 -45.78 26.47
N ASP A 496 -5.28 -46.30 25.89
CA ASP A 496 -4.63 -47.50 26.38
C ASP A 496 -4.14 -47.37 27.82
N LYS A 497 -3.52 -46.22 28.19
CA LYS A 497 -3.09 -45.95 29.55
C LYS A 497 -4.26 -45.83 30.53
N VAL A 498 -5.32 -45.13 30.16
CA VAL A 498 -6.52 -44.99 31.00
C VAL A 498 -7.13 -46.36 31.25
N LYS A 499 -7.24 -47.24 30.23
CA LYS A 499 -7.79 -48.59 30.38
C LYS A 499 -6.94 -49.47 31.29
N GLN A 500 -5.60 -49.38 31.18
CA GLN A 500 -4.71 -50.18 32.08
C GLN A 500 -4.86 -49.78 33.54
N GLN A 501 -5.10 -48.50 33.81
CA GLN A 501 -5.14 -48.01 35.19
C GLN A 501 -6.51 -48.18 35.87
N THR A 502 -7.60 -48.11 35.09
CA THR A 502 -8.95 -48.38 35.60
C THR A 502 -9.13 -49.85 36.13
N ALA A 503 -8.25 -50.75 35.75
CA ALA A 503 -8.28 -52.10 36.30
C ALA A 503 -8.03 -52.16 37.84
N ASN A 504 -7.36 -51.11 38.40
CA ASN A 504 -6.95 -51.12 39.80
C ASN A 504 -7.64 -50.04 40.64
N THR A 505 -8.12 -48.96 40.05
CA THR A 505 -8.72 -47.81 40.76
C THR A 505 -9.80 -47.14 39.92
N PRO A 506 -10.91 -46.65 40.52
CA PRO A 506 -11.91 -45.87 39.80
C PRO A 506 -11.30 -44.53 39.37
N LEU A 507 -11.42 -44.18 38.10
CA LEU A 507 -10.88 -42.98 37.50
C LEU A 507 -11.97 -42.02 37.02
N ASN A 508 -11.70 -40.74 37.15
CA ASN A 508 -12.42 -39.66 36.46
C ASN A 508 -11.58 -39.09 35.33
N LEU A 509 -12.25 -38.70 34.26
CA LEU A 509 -11.66 -37.90 33.18
C LEU A 509 -12.05 -36.45 33.33
N LEU A 510 -11.04 -35.61 33.50
CA LEU A 510 -11.19 -34.17 33.56
C LEU A 510 -10.90 -33.60 32.17
N LEU A 511 -11.77 -32.74 31.70
CA LEU A 511 -11.60 -31.98 30.43
C LEU A 511 -11.54 -30.50 30.72
N LEU A 512 -10.59 -29.81 30.08
CA LEU A 512 -10.48 -28.35 30.11
C LEU A 512 -10.22 -27.81 28.71
N LEU A 513 -10.89 -26.74 28.36
CA LEU A 513 -10.65 -25.99 27.13
C LEU A 513 -11.04 -24.51 27.29
N PRO A 514 -10.42 -23.59 26.51
CA PRO A 514 -10.87 -22.20 26.46
C PRO A 514 -12.24 -22.13 25.77
N ARG A 515 -13.17 -21.29 26.31
CA ARG A 515 -14.54 -21.15 25.80
C ARG A 515 -14.56 -20.47 24.43
N ASP A 516 -13.85 -19.35 24.27
CA ASP A 516 -13.87 -18.52 23.06
C ASP A 516 -12.79 -18.96 22.05
N ARG A 517 -12.69 -20.28 21.85
CA ARG A 517 -11.65 -20.94 21.07
C ARG A 517 -11.48 -20.33 19.66
N THR A 518 -12.58 -20.08 18.95
CA THR A 518 -12.55 -19.53 17.58
C THR A 518 -11.96 -18.11 17.56
N ALA A 519 -12.36 -17.26 18.50
CA ALA A 519 -11.82 -15.92 18.64
C ALA A 519 -10.34 -15.94 19.04
N LEU A 520 -9.97 -16.86 19.94
CA LEU A 520 -8.58 -17.06 20.35
C LEU A 520 -7.71 -17.59 19.21
N GLN A 521 -8.24 -18.51 18.38
CA GLN A 521 -7.56 -19.00 17.17
C GLN A 521 -7.32 -17.89 16.16
N GLN A 522 -8.32 -17.05 15.93
CA GLN A 522 -8.21 -15.90 15.02
C GLN A 522 -7.21 -14.88 15.52
N ARG A 523 -7.19 -14.61 16.83
CA ARG A 523 -6.32 -13.59 17.43
C ARG A 523 -4.89 -14.05 17.66
N PHE A 524 -4.66 -15.30 18.08
CA PHE A 524 -3.36 -15.79 18.55
C PHE A 524 -2.84 -17.02 17.79
N GLY A 525 -3.67 -17.62 16.93
CA GLY A 525 -3.34 -18.83 16.20
C GLY A 525 -3.49 -20.12 17.01
N ARG A 526 -3.71 -21.24 16.30
CA ARG A 526 -3.96 -22.58 16.88
C ARG A 526 -2.80 -23.10 17.72
N LYS A 527 -1.56 -22.82 17.33
CA LYS A 527 -0.35 -23.26 18.04
C LYS A 527 -0.24 -22.66 19.44
N ILE A 528 -0.65 -21.42 19.63
CA ILE A 528 -0.56 -20.73 20.94
C ILE A 528 -1.47 -21.38 21.96
N ILE A 529 -2.72 -21.75 21.60
CA ILE A 529 -3.66 -22.40 22.48
C ILE A 529 -3.11 -23.77 22.95
N ASN A 530 -2.59 -24.55 22.02
CA ASN A 530 -1.99 -25.85 22.35
C ASN A 530 -0.75 -25.71 23.25
N THR A 531 0.09 -24.68 23.00
CA THR A 531 1.25 -24.38 23.85
C THR A 531 0.81 -23.98 25.27
N LEU A 532 -0.24 -23.18 25.40
CA LEU A 532 -0.81 -22.76 26.69
C LEU A 532 -1.34 -23.96 27.47
N LEU A 533 -2.07 -24.86 26.82
CA LEU A 533 -2.56 -26.10 27.45
C LEU A 533 -1.42 -27.04 27.87
N LEU A 534 -0.33 -27.09 27.08
CA LEU A 534 0.88 -27.82 27.45
C LEU A 534 1.57 -27.21 28.70
N GLN A 535 1.62 -25.88 28.80
CA GLN A 535 2.15 -25.20 29.99
C GLN A 535 1.30 -25.49 31.23
N VAL A 536 -0.04 -25.43 31.10
CA VAL A 536 -0.93 -25.83 32.21
C VAL A 536 -0.64 -27.26 32.64
N ARG A 537 -0.47 -28.18 31.70
CA ARG A 537 -0.11 -29.56 31.97
C ARG A 537 1.22 -29.67 32.71
N GLN A 538 2.26 -28.93 32.31
CA GLN A 538 3.59 -28.98 32.92
C GLN A 538 3.59 -28.42 34.34
N GLU A 539 2.81 -27.36 34.60
CA GLU A 539 2.70 -26.73 35.93
C GLU A 539 1.78 -27.51 36.90
N LEU A 540 0.96 -28.42 36.38
CA LEU A 540 0.14 -29.31 37.19
C LEU A 540 0.95 -30.42 37.86
N ASP A 541 2.26 -30.55 37.59
CA ASP A 541 3.24 -31.52 38.14
C ASP A 541 2.72 -32.32 39.35
N LEU A 542 1.86 -33.32 39.11
CA LEU A 542 1.19 -34.08 40.17
C LEU A 542 1.39 -35.58 39.93
N PRO A 543 1.87 -36.29 40.95
CA PRO A 543 1.94 -37.76 40.94
C PRO A 543 0.55 -38.42 40.82
N GLU A 544 -0.52 -37.64 40.98
CA GLU A 544 -1.92 -38.07 40.98
C GLU A 544 -2.53 -38.14 39.57
N VAL A 545 -1.88 -37.57 38.54
CA VAL A 545 -2.36 -37.65 37.15
C VAL A 545 -1.92 -38.99 36.56
N SER A 546 -2.85 -39.91 36.45
CA SER A 546 -2.62 -41.25 35.89
C SER A 546 -2.30 -41.27 34.40
N ALA A 547 -2.97 -40.44 33.63
CA ALA A 547 -2.72 -40.22 32.19
C ALA A 547 -3.12 -38.83 31.75
N CYS A 548 -2.46 -38.30 30.70
CA CYS A 548 -2.74 -36.98 30.19
C CYS A 548 -2.65 -36.96 28.66
N TYR A 549 -3.59 -36.25 28.04
CA TYR A 549 -3.56 -35.89 26.62
C TYR A 549 -3.82 -34.40 26.43
N SER A 550 -2.94 -33.76 25.69
CA SER A 550 -3.10 -32.35 25.28
C SER A 550 -3.04 -32.31 23.76
N GLY A 551 -4.13 -31.92 23.11
CA GLY A 551 -4.23 -31.81 21.66
C GLY A 551 -5.59 -31.27 21.25
N SER A 552 -5.69 -30.78 20.02
CA SER A 552 -6.92 -30.22 19.46
C SER A 552 -7.59 -29.16 20.33
N GLU A 553 -6.74 -28.34 21.02
CA GLU A 553 -7.18 -27.24 21.90
C GLU A 553 -7.95 -27.69 23.14
N MET A 554 -7.72 -28.94 23.55
CA MET A 554 -8.29 -29.55 24.74
C MET A 554 -7.20 -30.19 25.59
N LEU A 555 -7.37 -30.16 26.92
CA LEU A 555 -6.54 -30.85 27.86
C LEU A 555 -7.41 -31.92 28.55
N TRP A 556 -7.01 -33.19 28.42
CA TRP A 556 -7.63 -34.32 29.07
C TRP A 556 -6.68 -34.86 30.17
N LEU A 557 -7.20 -35.04 31.36
CA LEU A 557 -6.48 -35.59 32.50
C LEU A 557 -7.26 -36.76 33.04
N ALA A 558 -6.60 -37.90 33.30
CA ALA A 558 -7.17 -39.00 34.01
C ALA A 558 -6.61 -39.02 35.41
N THR A 559 -7.46 -39.06 36.43
CA THR A 559 -7.09 -39.03 37.85
C THR A 559 -7.98 -39.95 38.67
N PRO A 560 -7.48 -40.51 39.80
CA PRO A 560 -8.34 -41.18 40.77
C PRO A 560 -9.50 -40.31 41.24
N THR A 561 -10.68 -40.89 41.42
CA THR A 561 -11.90 -40.15 41.79
C THR A 561 -11.73 -39.30 43.05
N ALA A 562 -10.91 -39.75 44.01
CA ALA A 562 -10.66 -39.03 45.25
C ALA A 562 -9.97 -37.65 45.09
N HIS A 563 -9.23 -37.45 43.98
CA HIS A 563 -8.46 -36.23 43.72
C HIS A 563 -9.04 -35.40 42.58
N ALA A 564 -10.16 -35.80 41.98
CA ALA A 564 -10.69 -35.21 40.76
C ALA A 564 -11.08 -33.74 40.92
N ASP A 565 -11.75 -33.38 42.01
CA ASP A 565 -12.26 -32.02 42.22
C ASP A 565 -11.14 -31.03 42.55
N GLU A 566 -10.16 -31.43 43.37
CA GLU A 566 -8.99 -30.62 43.71
C GLU A 566 -8.13 -30.31 42.46
N LEU A 567 -7.87 -31.37 41.68
CA LEU A 567 -7.12 -31.25 40.45
C LEU A 567 -7.84 -30.37 39.43
N MET A 568 -9.19 -30.49 39.32
CA MET A 568 -10.00 -29.67 38.45
C MET A 568 -9.89 -28.19 38.84
N GLN A 569 -10.05 -27.84 40.09
CA GLN A 569 -9.93 -26.46 40.58
C GLN A 569 -8.56 -25.86 40.27
N LYS A 570 -7.48 -26.61 40.52
CA LYS A 570 -6.13 -26.17 40.23
C LYS A 570 -5.89 -25.96 38.73
N ALA A 571 -6.36 -26.86 37.90
CA ALA A 571 -6.25 -26.76 36.45
C ALA A 571 -7.06 -25.56 35.89
N GLN A 572 -8.24 -25.30 36.45
CA GLN A 572 -9.07 -24.12 36.10
C GLN A 572 -8.33 -22.82 36.40
N GLN A 573 -7.79 -22.68 37.64
CA GLN A 573 -7.05 -21.48 38.05
C GLN A 573 -5.82 -21.23 37.18
N LEU A 574 -5.04 -22.26 36.84
CA LEU A 574 -3.88 -22.14 35.97
C LEU A 574 -4.27 -21.73 34.57
N LEU A 575 -5.30 -22.32 33.99
CA LEU A 575 -5.76 -21.97 32.65
C LEU A 575 -6.28 -20.52 32.58
N GLN A 576 -7.03 -20.08 33.61
CA GLN A 576 -7.48 -18.68 33.69
C GLN A 576 -6.33 -17.69 33.82
N GLN A 577 -5.32 -17.98 34.64
CA GLN A 577 -4.12 -17.15 34.78
C GLN A 577 -3.37 -17.02 33.45
N LYS A 578 -3.21 -18.13 32.71
CA LYS A 578 -2.53 -18.13 31.41
C LYS A 578 -3.30 -17.37 30.37
N LEU A 579 -4.63 -17.49 30.32
CA LEU A 579 -5.48 -16.72 29.41
C LEU A 579 -5.41 -15.22 29.72
N THR A 580 -5.45 -14.85 31.00
CA THR A 580 -5.30 -13.45 31.44
C THR A 580 -3.92 -12.89 31.09
N ALA A 581 -2.86 -13.65 31.28
CA ALA A 581 -1.49 -13.27 30.91
C ALA A 581 -1.33 -13.06 29.40
N LEU A 582 -2.14 -13.76 28.59
CA LEU A 582 -2.19 -13.58 27.14
C LEU A 582 -3.01 -12.35 26.72
N GLY A 583 -3.67 -11.65 27.66
CA GLY A 583 -4.61 -10.57 27.37
C GLY A 583 -5.94 -11.05 26.76
N ALA A 584 -6.31 -12.32 27.03
CA ALA A 584 -7.57 -12.91 26.64
C ALA A 584 -8.56 -12.94 27.83
N GLU A 585 -9.85 -12.99 27.54
CA GLU A 585 -10.85 -13.21 28.58
C GLU A 585 -10.66 -14.61 29.19
N PRO A 586 -10.64 -14.73 30.55
CA PRO A 586 -10.39 -16.00 31.24
C PRO A 586 -11.64 -16.89 31.27
N ARG A 587 -12.25 -17.12 30.09
CA ARG A 587 -13.44 -17.95 29.93
C ARG A 587 -13.05 -19.36 29.57
N ILE A 588 -13.47 -20.33 30.39
CA ILE A 588 -13.13 -21.74 30.22
C ILE A 588 -14.37 -22.64 30.28
N ILE A 589 -14.27 -23.78 29.63
CA ILE A 589 -15.19 -24.92 29.77
C ILE A 589 -14.43 -26.04 30.45
N CYS A 590 -15.05 -26.68 31.42
CA CYS A 590 -14.53 -27.84 32.08
C CYS A 590 -15.60 -28.89 32.28
N SER A 591 -15.18 -30.15 32.42
CA SER A 591 -16.05 -31.25 32.74
C SER A 591 -15.32 -32.31 33.57
N ASN A 592 -16.00 -32.87 34.58
CA ASN A 592 -15.53 -34.01 35.39
C ASN A 592 -16.41 -35.21 35.05
N LEU A 593 -15.84 -36.24 34.44
CA LEU A 593 -16.54 -37.41 33.91
C LEU A 593 -16.15 -38.65 34.70
N PRO A 594 -16.99 -39.15 35.62
CA PRO A 594 -16.75 -40.40 36.36
C PRO A 594 -16.93 -41.62 35.40
N LEU A 595 -15.82 -42.27 35.04
CA LEU A 595 -15.83 -43.32 34.03
C LEU A 595 -16.67 -44.53 34.40
N THR A 596 -16.63 -44.97 35.64
CA THR A 596 -17.38 -46.13 36.09
C THR A 596 -18.88 -45.91 36.06
N THR A 597 -19.35 -44.69 36.38
CA THR A 597 -20.77 -44.33 36.32
C THR A 597 -21.28 -44.22 34.89
N LEU A 598 -20.46 -43.66 33.99
CA LEU A 598 -20.85 -43.41 32.61
C LEU A 598 -20.72 -44.68 31.72
N LEU A 599 -19.68 -45.47 31.92
CA LEU A 599 -19.33 -46.58 31.02
C LEU A 599 -19.56 -47.98 31.64
N GLY A 600 -19.72 -48.06 32.98
CA GLY A 600 -19.85 -49.33 33.70
C GLY A 600 -18.50 -49.98 33.97
N GLU A 601 -18.50 -51.15 34.61
CA GLU A 601 -17.26 -51.85 35.06
C GLU A 601 -16.50 -52.52 33.90
N HIS A 602 -17.20 -52.92 32.81
CA HIS A 602 -16.63 -53.70 31.69
C HIS A 602 -16.45 -52.94 30.39
N TRP A 603 -16.24 -51.59 30.45
CA TRP A 603 -16.06 -50.78 29.30
C TRP A 603 -14.79 -51.11 28.46
N GLN A 604 -14.82 -50.83 27.16
CA GLN A 604 -13.68 -51.00 26.28
C GLN A 604 -13.03 -49.67 25.96
N LYS A 605 -11.73 -49.67 25.53
CA LYS A 605 -10.99 -48.45 25.24
C LYS A 605 -11.65 -47.59 24.16
N ASP A 606 -12.40 -48.22 23.26
CA ASP A 606 -13.08 -47.52 22.17
C ASP A 606 -14.33 -46.78 22.64
N ASP A 607 -14.89 -47.14 23.76
CA ASP A 607 -15.99 -46.44 24.44
C ASP A 607 -15.58 -44.98 24.84
N LEU A 608 -14.30 -44.75 25.16
CA LEU A 608 -13.79 -43.44 25.44
C LEU A 608 -13.87 -42.48 24.21
N SER A 609 -14.02 -43.00 23.02
CA SER A 609 -14.15 -42.19 21.80
C SER A 609 -15.49 -41.43 21.73
N ALA A 610 -16.52 -41.89 22.47
CA ALA A 610 -17.82 -41.22 22.54
C ALA A 610 -17.83 -40.02 23.51
N LEU A 611 -16.94 -39.97 24.50
CA LEU A 611 -16.94 -38.91 25.51
C LEU A 611 -16.74 -37.52 24.95
N PRO A 612 -15.86 -37.27 23.98
CA PRO A 612 -15.76 -35.96 23.34
C PRO A 612 -17.08 -35.52 22.69
N GLU A 613 -17.82 -36.44 22.09
CA GLU A 613 -19.10 -36.12 21.44
C GLU A 613 -20.17 -35.71 22.46
N ILE A 614 -20.24 -36.40 23.62
CA ILE A 614 -21.14 -36.02 24.70
C ILE A 614 -20.86 -34.60 25.20
N ILE A 615 -19.60 -34.26 25.37
CA ILE A 615 -19.19 -32.92 25.81
C ILE A 615 -19.54 -31.87 24.75
N TRP A 616 -19.28 -32.15 23.48
CA TRP A 616 -19.64 -31.27 22.38
C TRP A 616 -21.16 -31.10 22.25
N PHE A 617 -21.91 -32.16 22.43
CA PHE A 617 -23.38 -32.12 22.45
C PHE A 617 -23.90 -31.25 23.60
N GLY A 618 -23.38 -31.46 24.83
CA GLY A 618 -23.76 -30.66 25.99
C GLY A 618 -23.37 -29.17 25.80
N TRP A 619 -22.22 -28.90 25.22
CA TRP A 619 -21.81 -27.53 24.93
C TRP A 619 -22.69 -26.86 23.85
N HIS A 620 -23.08 -27.61 22.81
CA HIS A 620 -23.99 -27.08 21.79
C HIS A 620 -25.35 -26.71 22.39
N LEU A 621 -25.89 -27.54 23.29
CA LEU A 621 -27.12 -27.23 24.02
C LEU A 621 -26.94 -26.00 24.95
N ALA A 622 -25.76 -25.78 25.47
CA ALA A 622 -25.43 -24.66 26.36
C ALA A 622 -25.22 -23.34 25.61
N SER A 623 -24.88 -23.37 24.30
CA SER A 623 -24.54 -22.19 23.52
C SER A 623 -25.67 -21.16 23.42
N ASP A 624 -26.90 -21.58 23.55
CA ASP A 624 -28.09 -20.74 23.48
C ASP A 624 -28.51 -20.11 24.83
N LEU A 625 -27.78 -20.43 25.91
CA LEU A 625 -28.06 -19.90 27.23
C LEU A 625 -27.34 -18.56 27.46
N PRO A 626 -28.03 -17.51 27.96
CA PRO A 626 -27.43 -16.21 28.22
C PRO A 626 -26.63 -16.20 29.54
N LEU A 627 -25.72 -17.16 29.72
CA LEU A 627 -24.89 -17.26 30.94
C LEU A 627 -23.54 -16.57 30.70
N ASP A 628 -23.38 -15.39 31.24
CA ASP A 628 -22.10 -14.64 31.22
C ASP A 628 -21.27 -14.92 32.49
N VAL A 629 -20.90 -16.18 32.66
CA VAL A 629 -20.00 -16.63 33.76
C VAL A 629 -18.66 -17.06 33.18
N PRO A 630 -17.54 -16.84 33.92
CA PRO A 630 -16.21 -17.15 33.42
C PRO A 630 -15.92 -18.66 33.29
N ILE A 631 -16.59 -19.50 34.07
CA ILE A 631 -16.40 -20.94 34.05
C ILE A 631 -17.71 -21.61 33.68
N TRP A 632 -17.70 -22.42 32.63
CA TRP A 632 -18.76 -23.34 32.28
C TRP A 632 -18.38 -24.75 32.75
N GLN A 633 -18.99 -25.22 33.81
CA GLN A 633 -18.82 -26.58 34.28
C GLN A 633 -19.96 -27.44 33.79
N LEU A 634 -19.62 -28.33 32.84
CA LEU A 634 -20.56 -29.28 32.25
C LEU A 634 -20.48 -30.60 33.06
N GLU A 635 -21.58 -30.98 33.66
CA GLU A 635 -21.74 -32.25 34.38
C GLU A 635 -22.60 -33.20 33.55
N VAL A 636 -22.19 -34.46 33.53
CA VAL A 636 -22.88 -35.51 32.77
C VAL A 636 -23.31 -36.59 33.77
N GLN A 637 -24.60 -36.81 33.86
CA GLN A 637 -25.20 -37.85 34.72
C GLN A 637 -25.92 -38.85 33.86
N ALA A 638 -25.76 -40.14 34.15
CA ALA A 638 -26.43 -41.25 33.48
C ALA A 638 -27.23 -42.06 34.48
N SER A 639 -28.46 -42.44 34.11
CA SER A 639 -29.33 -43.29 34.94
C SER A 639 -28.85 -44.72 35.02
N HIS A 640 -28.12 -45.16 34.02
CA HIS A 640 -27.45 -46.46 33.95
C HIS A 640 -26.19 -46.36 33.06
N PRO A 641 -25.23 -47.30 33.19
CA PRO A 641 -24.07 -47.34 32.31
C PRO A 641 -24.46 -47.46 30.82
N ARG A 642 -23.79 -46.70 29.98
CA ARG A 642 -24.05 -46.65 28.54
C ARG A 642 -25.49 -46.26 28.19
N PRO A 643 -25.92 -45.04 28.50
CA PRO A 643 -27.29 -44.58 28.29
C PRO A 643 -27.65 -44.40 26.81
N CYS A 644 -26.72 -44.58 25.84
CA CYS A 644 -26.92 -44.54 24.42
C CYS A 644 -26.02 -45.57 23.70
N GLU A 645 -26.31 -45.89 22.45
CA GLU A 645 -25.46 -46.77 21.65
C GLU A 645 -24.21 -46.02 21.16
N TRP A 646 -23.08 -46.22 21.84
CA TRP A 646 -21.80 -45.52 21.60
C TRP A 646 -21.17 -45.81 20.22
N GLN A 647 -21.68 -46.74 19.45
CA GLN A 647 -21.19 -47.17 18.13
C GLN A 647 -22.11 -46.78 16.98
N ALA A 648 -23.20 -46.06 17.24
CA ALA A 648 -24.18 -45.69 16.24
C ALA A 648 -23.62 -44.73 15.18
N GLU A 649 -23.99 -44.89 13.94
CA GLU A 649 -23.70 -43.93 12.85
C GLU A 649 -24.27 -42.53 13.15
N ASN A 650 -25.25 -42.42 14.04
CA ASN A 650 -25.95 -41.21 14.45
C ASN A 650 -25.91 -41.01 15.97
N LEU A 651 -24.72 -41.03 16.57
CA LEU A 651 -24.51 -40.86 18.02
C LEU A 651 -25.24 -39.63 18.61
N ARG A 652 -25.33 -38.52 17.88
CA ARG A 652 -26.07 -37.31 18.31
C ARG A 652 -27.57 -37.58 18.45
N THR A 653 -28.17 -38.35 17.54
CA THR A 653 -29.59 -38.67 17.61
C THR A 653 -29.85 -39.61 18.80
N ASP A 654 -28.97 -40.53 19.07
CA ASP A 654 -29.07 -41.43 20.21
C ASP A 654 -28.90 -40.71 21.55
N MET A 655 -27.93 -39.79 21.66
CA MET A 655 -27.79 -38.93 22.81
C MET A 655 -29.03 -38.06 23.06
N LEU A 656 -29.62 -37.54 22.00
CA LEU A 656 -30.84 -36.72 22.05
C LEU A 656 -32.04 -37.56 22.55
N ASN A 657 -32.15 -38.81 22.12
CA ASN A 657 -33.16 -39.74 22.58
C ASN A 657 -32.92 -40.15 24.04
N ALA A 658 -31.68 -40.41 24.44
CA ALA A 658 -31.33 -40.73 25.81
C ALA A 658 -31.63 -39.54 26.77
N CYS A 659 -31.38 -38.30 26.32
CA CYS A 659 -31.76 -37.10 27.07
C CYS A 659 -33.29 -36.94 27.20
N LYS A 660 -34.06 -37.25 26.12
CA LYS A 660 -35.54 -37.24 26.16
C LYS A 660 -36.11 -38.27 27.13
N LEU A 661 -35.48 -39.41 27.19
CA LEU A 661 -35.91 -40.51 28.07
C LEU A 661 -35.41 -40.32 29.53
N GLY A 662 -34.58 -39.29 29.79
CA GLY A 662 -33.97 -39.02 31.09
C GLY A 662 -32.87 -40.01 31.45
N GLU A 663 -32.41 -40.80 30.48
CA GLU A 663 -31.31 -41.78 30.68
C GLU A 663 -29.95 -41.11 30.70
N LEU A 664 -29.79 -39.99 29.93
CA LEU A 664 -28.64 -39.08 29.98
C LEU A 664 -29.09 -37.68 30.38
N GLN A 665 -28.52 -37.13 31.43
CA GLN A 665 -28.79 -35.78 31.90
C GLN A 665 -27.53 -34.95 31.82
N LEU A 666 -27.64 -33.76 31.24
CA LEU A 666 -26.56 -32.79 31.11
C LEU A 666 -26.88 -31.56 31.94
N TRP A 667 -25.94 -31.11 32.73
CA TRP A 667 -26.09 -29.98 33.64
C TRP A 667 -24.99 -28.97 33.39
N LEU A 668 -25.32 -27.69 33.27
CA LEU A 668 -24.36 -26.62 33.19
C LEU A 668 -24.44 -25.73 34.45
N ASN A 669 -23.36 -25.68 35.23
CA ASN A 669 -23.29 -24.92 36.49
C ASN A 669 -24.50 -25.20 37.40
N GLY A 670 -24.93 -26.45 37.51
CA GLY A 670 -26.06 -26.88 38.33
C GLY A 670 -27.46 -26.65 37.72
N GLN A 671 -27.53 -26.17 36.46
CA GLN A 671 -28.78 -26.01 35.69
C GLN A 671 -28.86 -27.13 34.66
N GLU A 672 -29.96 -27.90 34.69
CA GLU A 672 -30.22 -28.96 33.71
C GLU A 672 -30.41 -28.39 32.30
N LEU A 673 -29.62 -28.90 31.33
CA LEU A 673 -29.76 -28.60 29.94
C LEU A 673 -30.88 -29.45 29.33
N LYS A 674 -32.08 -28.90 29.28
CA LYS A 674 -33.19 -29.58 28.60
C LYS A 674 -33.01 -29.41 27.09
N ALA A 675 -32.87 -30.54 26.39
CA ALA A 675 -32.89 -30.53 24.94
C ALA A 675 -34.16 -29.85 24.45
N ARG A 676 -34.04 -28.65 23.86
CA ARG A 676 -35.16 -28.06 23.11
C ARG A 676 -35.34 -28.90 21.84
N LEU A 677 -36.36 -29.62 21.82
CA LEU A 677 -36.80 -30.53 20.79
C LEU A 677 -37.55 -29.81 19.69
#